data_eff51423146f521b31d988ae614fea90
#
_entry.id   eff51423146f521b31d988ae614fea90
#
_cell.length_a   1.000
_cell.length_b   1.000
_cell.length_c   1.000
_cell.angle_alpha   90.00
_cell.angle_beta   90.00
_cell.angle_gamma   90.00
#
_symmetry.space_group_name_H-M   'P 1'
#
loop_
_entity.id
_entity.type
_entity.pdbx_description
1 polymer ?
#
loop_
_entity_poly.entity_id
_entity_poly.type
_entity_poly.pdbx_seq_one_letter_code
_entity_poly.pdbx_strand_id
1 'polypeptide(L)'
;MSYPQNPRNPMGPMGNPNGSNNNNNNNPFNPFNNGNNPNNRNGNNNGNRRNNNSNKGDGDPNGKRPFWQSPVLWIVVLALLVFAGFELFSSNGVQTIDTQDGISLVDNNGASRVQIIDNKQMVKLKLYKNFNKIDPNTKKNHDYGREVQFYYTQAEGPELLKAVKKAKPKDGWTADIQSDSGAYLLSTLLPLVVLVLLFWWLLRSMSGGMNGMLGMGGKKDNGKLLGGQTPTTKFSDVAGEEAAVAEVEEIKDFLKDPSKYKALGARIPRGVLLYGPPGTGKTLLARAVAGEAGVPFYSMAGSDFVEMFVGLGASRVRDLFEEAKKNAPAIIFIDEIDAVGRKRGSGMSGGHDEREQTLNQLLVEMDGFDNDTNLIIIAATNRPDVLDEALLRPGRFDRQVAVEAPDLEGREAILKVHAKGKPFVPDVDLHTVAVRTPGFTGADLANVLNEAALLCARVGAQLIDNRAIDEAIDRVQSGPKRQSRGMALDEMRNTAYHEGGHALVAAALHNTDPVTKVTILPRGRALGYTAVMPTQDRYSQSRNELLDQMAYAMGGRTAEEVVFHDPTTGASNDIEKATQIARKMVVEFGLSSKLGAVKWGDSEHGEDSANNFIHDYSERTQDVIDEEVHDMIETAHTEAWQIITENRDVLDELVRQLLVKETLNEKELKVIFANLRMAPERKLWLSDSARPDSDIPPVPIPESLKRSVGMKPEGSE
;
A
#
# COMPACT_ATOMS: atom_id res chain seq x y z
N MET A 1 28.82 45.79 -34.71
CA MET A 1 28.91 47.05 -33.95
C MET A 1 28.23 46.86 -32.61
N SER A 2 29.08 46.91 -31.59
CA SER A 2 28.89 47.42 -30.22
C SER A 2 27.79 46.86 -29.32
N TYR A 3 28.20 46.02 -28.38
CA TYR A 3 27.64 45.87 -27.03
C TYR A 3 27.68 47.18 -26.24
N PRO A 4 26.87 47.33 -25.16
CA PRO A 4 27.54 47.46 -23.87
C PRO A 4 26.91 46.65 -22.71
N GLN A 5 27.78 46.42 -21.83
CA GLN A 5 28.03 45.72 -20.59
C GLN A 5 27.16 46.14 -19.41
N ASN A 6 27.05 45.17 -18.53
CA ASN A 6 26.61 45.07 -17.15
C ASN A 6 27.32 46.00 -16.15
N PRO A 7 26.76 46.38 -15.00
CA PRO A 7 27.56 46.26 -13.78
C PRO A 7 26.88 45.58 -12.56
N ARG A 8 27.69 44.81 -11.97
CA ARG A 8 27.95 44.13 -10.71
C ARG A 8 27.26 44.63 -9.43
N ASN A 9 27.00 43.64 -8.61
CA ASN A 9 26.81 43.55 -7.16
C ASN A 9 27.56 44.52 -6.25
N PRO A 10 27.15 44.69 -4.96
CA PRO A 10 27.85 43.94 -3.93
C PRO A 10 27.00 43.33 -2.76
N MET A 11 27.69 42.38 -2.09
CA MET A 11 27.33 41.56 -0.95
C MET A 11 27.11 42.29 0.38
N GLY A 12 26.27 41.65 1.22
CA GLY A 12 26.38 41.17 2.58
C GLY A 12 26.13 42.15 3.74
N PRO A 13 26.09 41.73 5.02
CA PRO A 13 26.03 40.40 5.59
C PRO A 13 25.00 40.22 6.74
N MET A 14 24.85 38.96 7.17
CA MET A 14 24.52 38.33 8.49
C MET A 14 23.79 39.14 9.57
N GLY A 15 22.81 38.46 10.18
CA GLY A 15 22.30 38.78 11.50
C GLY A 15 21.19 37.84 11.95
N ASN A 16 21.60 36.79 12.67
CA ASN A 16 20.68 36.07 13.57
C ASN A 16 20.72 36.80 14.92
N PRO A 17 19.63 36.96 15.66
CA PRO A 17 19.61 36.31 16.97
C PRO A 17 18.26 35.74 17.45
N ASN A 18 18.39 34.68 18.19
CA ASN A 18 17.59 34.13 19.26
C ASN A 18 16.66 35.07 20.03
N GLY A 19 15.55 34.51 20.49
CA GLY A 19 14.83 34.99 21.66
C GLY A 19 13.38 34.52 21.74
N SER A 20 13.17 33.38 22.31
CA SER A 20 12.40 33.04 23.51
C SER A 20 10.96 33.55 23.71
N ASN A 21 10.12 32.59 24.02
CA ASN A 21 9.01 32.56 24.99
C ASN A 21 7.73 33.38 24.77
N ASN A 22 6.57 32.76 24.70
CA ASN A 22 5.66 32.44 25.79
C ASN A 22 4.27 32.04 25.30
N ASN A 23 3.80 30.95 25.85
CA ASN A 23 2.45 30.62 26.30
C ASN A 23 1.27 31.52 25.86
N ASN A 24 0.25 30.89 25.25
CA ASN A 24 -1.02 30.73 25.96
C ASN A 24 -2.01 29.85 25.20
N ASN A 25 -2.44 28.82 25.89
CA ASN A 25 -3.75 28.17 25.91
C ASN A 25 -4.87 28.98 25.24
N ASN A 26 -5.62 28.29 24.38
CA ASN A 26 -7.07 28.15 24.60
C ASN A 26 -7.65 27.17 23.58
N ASN A 27 -7.94 25.98 24.08
CA ASN A 27 -8.88 25.06 23.47
C ASN A 27 -10.18 25.19 24.25
N PRO A 28 -11.34 25.38 23.64
CA PRO A 28 -12.54 24.80 24.20
C PRO A 28 -13.35 24.06 23.12
N PHE A 29 -13.71 22.86 23.41
CA PHE A 29 -15.01 22.25 23.23
C PHE A 29 -14.89 20.73 23.17
N ASN A 30 -15.07 20.15 24.34
CA ASN A 30 -15.64 18.82 24.47
C ASN A 30 -16.83 18.93 25.39
N PRO A 31 -18.04 18.56 25.00
CA PRO A 31 -19.02 18.09 25.94
C PRO A 31 -19.61 16.78 25.51
N PHE A 32 -19.49 15.75 26.35
CA PHE A 32 -20.57 14.84 26.69
C PHE A 32 -20.03 13.76 27.63
N ASN A 33 -20.19 14.06 28.90
CA ASN A 33 -20.30 13.06 29.95
C ASN A 33 -21.47 13.48 30.86
N ASN A 34 -22.39 12.57 31.07
CA ASN A 34 -23.30 12.36 32.17
C ASN A 34 -24.56 11.66 31.62
N GLY A 35 -25.10 10.64 32.19
CA GLY A 35 -25.03 10.08 33.49
C GLY A 35 -26.36 9.39 33.74
N ASN A 36 -26.30 8.37 34.54
CA ASN A 36 -27.38 7.81 35.37
C ASN A 36 -28.48 6.91 34.78
N ASN A 37 -28.32 5.66 35.17
CA ASN A 37 -29.34 4.68 35.55
C ASN A 37 -30.33 5.28 36.64
N PRO A 38 -31.60 4.86 36.81
CA PRO A 38 -31.87 3.56 37.42
C PRO A 38 -33.24 2.86 37.07
N ASN A 39 -33.26 1.56 37.41
CA ASN A 39 -34.39 0.77 37.91
C ASN A 39 -35.58 0.36 36.99
N ASN A 40 -35.87 -0.91 36.85
CA ASN A 40 -36.81 -1.68 37.65
C ASN A 40 -37.06 -3.12 37.17
N ARG A 41 -36.84 -4.03 38.07
CA ARG A 41 -37.66 -5.13 38.62
C ARG A 41 -38.63 -5.94 37.75
N ASN A 42 -38.49 -7.22 38.04
CA ASN A 42 -39.48 -8.32 38.14
C ASN A 42 -39.45 -9.29 36.96
N GLY A 43 -39.39 -10.59 37.14
CA GLY A 43 -39.62 -11.44 38.29
C GLY A 43 -40.00 -12.82 37.79
N ASN A 44 -39.67 -13.82 38.60
CA ASN A 44 -40.30 -15.17 38.68
C ASN A 44 -40.00 -16.21 37.60
N ASN A 45 -39.58 -17.37 37.90
CA ASN A 45 -39.74 -18.37 38.97
C ASN A 45 -39.74 -19.77 38.35
N ASN A 46 -39.19 -20.73 39.13
CA ASN A 46 -39.40 -22.18 39.11
C ASN A 46 -38.71 -23.02 38.02
N GLY A 47 -37.97 -24.03 38.35
CA GLY A 47 -38.05 -25.00 39.40
C GLY A 47 -37.04 -26.16 39.18
N ASN A 48 -36.37 -26.43 40.24
CA ASN A 48 -36.09 -27.74 40.82
C ASN A 48 -35.83 -28.97 39.92
N ARG A 49 -34.64 -29.58 40.03
CA ARG A 49 -34.44 -30.88 40.65
C ARG A 49 -32.99 -31.33 40.65
N ARG A 50 -32.61 -31.73 41.85
CA ARG A 50 -31.44 -32.53 42.24
C ARG A 50 -31.11 -33.67 41.27
N ASN A 51 -29.80 -33.91 41.04
CA ASN A 51 -29.26 -35.18 41.54
C ASN A 51 -27.72 -35.13 41.63
N ASN A 52 -27.25 -35.62 42.76
CA ASN A 52 -25.89 -36.00 43.10
C ASN A 52 -25.36 -37.05 42.10
N ASN A 53 -24.12 -36.93 41.64
CA ASN A 53 -23.18 -38.00 41.94
C ASN A 53 -21.72 -37.56 41.67
N SER A 54 -20.92 -37.88 42.62
CA SER A 54 -19.47 -37.87 42.68
C SER A 54 -18.78 -38.56 41.49
N ASN A 55 -17.71 -37.94 40.89
CA ASN A 55 -16.38 -38.54 40.94
C ASN A 55 -15.35 -37.70 40.19
N LYS A 56 -14.22 -37.51 40.88
CA LYS A 56 -12.82 -37.41 40.45
C LYS A 56 -12.46 -36.53 39.23
N GLY A 57 -11.84 -35.42 39.49
CA GLY A 57 -10.47 -35.12 39.15
C GLY A 57 -10.07 -35.23 37.68
N ASP A 58 -10.05 -34.10 37.02
CA ASP A 58 -9.00 -33.82 36.04
C ASP A 58 -8.69 -32.31 36.05
N GLY A 59 -7.42 -32.02 36.36
CA GLY A 59 -6.93 -30.69 36.54
C GLY A 59 -6.86 -29.92 35.22
N ASP A 60 -7.39 -28.73 35.25
CA ASP A 60 -7.25 -27.71 34.21
C ASP A 60 -5.75 -27.32 34.10
N PRO A 61 -5.09 -27.49 32.96
CA PRO A 61 -3.65 -27.21 32.84
C PRO A 61 -3.33 -25.73 32.60
N ASN A 62 -4.28 -24.79 32.70
CA ASN A 62 -4.06 -23.38 32.42
C ASN A 62 -4.33 -22.40 33.58
N GLY A 63 -4.10 -22.86 34.81
CA GLY A 63 -4.06 -21.97 35.98
C GLY A 63 -2.81 -21.08 35.93
N LYS A 64 -2.94 -19.86 35.42
CA LYS A 64 -1.89 -18.81 35.55
C LYS A 64 -1.62 -18.56 37.04
N ARG A 65 -0.48 -19.07 37.56
CA ARG A 65 -0.01 -18.76 38.91
C ARG A 65 0.13 -17.24 39.05
N PRO A 66 -0.35 -16.62 40.11
CA PRO A 66 -0.23 -15.20 40.30
C PRO A 66 1.26 -14.81 40.33
N PHE A 67 1.59 -13.71 39.69
CA PHE A 67 2.93 -13.14 39.52
C PHE A 67 3.77 -13.12 40.81
N TRP A 68 3.14 -12.93 41.98
CA TRP A 68 3.75 -12.90 43.30
C TRP A 68 4.38 -14.25 43.75
N GLN A 69 4.06 -15.37 43.11
CA GLN A 69 4.62 -16.69 43.41
C GLN A 69 5.80 -17.07 42.51
N SER A 70 6.25 -16.14 41.67
CA SER A 70 7.42 -16.36 40.83
C SER A 70 8.68 -16.29 41.66
N PRO A 71 9.53 -17.35 41.70
CA PRO A 71 10.81 -17.33 42.40
C PRO A 71 11.74 -16.25 41.86
N VAL A 72 11.55 -15.78 40.64
CA VAL A 72 12.32 -14.71 39.98
C VAL A 72 12.12 -13.39 40.69
N LEU A 73 10.87 -13.08 41.12
CA LEU A 73 10.57 -11.85 41.86
C LEU A 73 11.37 -11.77 43.16
N TRP A 74 11.44 -12.89 43.89
CA TRP A 74 12.14 -12.96 45.16
C TRP A 74 13.66 -12.90 45.01
N ILE A 75 14.22 -13.43 43.90
CA ILE A 75 15.66 -13.31 43.60
C ILE A 75 16.03 -11.85 43.26
N VAL A 76 15.20 -11.15 42.48
CA VAL A 76 15.40 -9.73 42.16
C VAL A 76 15.29 -8.88 43.42
N VAL A 77 14.30 -9.16 44.28
CA VAL A 77 14.12 -8.44 45.57
C VAL A 77 15.34 -8.71 46.49
N LEU A 78 15.84 -9.94 46.54
CA LEU A 78 17.03 -10.28 47.34
C LEU A 78 18.28 -9.57 46.77
N ALA A 79 18.46 -9.54 45.45
CA ALA A 79 19.59 -8.84 44.83
C ALA A 79 19.55 -7.33 45.10
N LEU A 80 18.38 -6.73 45.04
CA LEU A 80 18.16 -5.30 45.37
C LEU A 80 18.42 -5.04 46.87
N LEU A 81 18.03 -5.95 47.77
CA LEU A 81 18.28 -5.82 49.19
C LEU A 81 19.76 -5.98 49.51
N VAL A 82 20.48 -6.88 48.84
CA VAL A 82 21.96 -7.04 48.99
C VAL A 82 22.67 -5.82 48.46
N PHE A 83 22.23 -5.25 47.31
CA PHE A 83 22.78 -4.02 46.74
C PHE A 83 22.53 -2.81 47.66
N ALA A 84 21.31 -2.64 48.16
CA ALA A 84 20.97 -1.59 49.09
C ALA A 84 21.71 -1.75 50.42
N GLY A 85 21.91 -2.98 50.94
CA GLY A 85 22.70 -3.27 52.12
C GLY A 85 24.18 -2.93 51.95
N PHE A 86 24.76 -3.20 50.73
CA PHE A 86 26.13 -2.85 50.42
C PHE A 86 26.35 -1.33 50.36
N GLU A 87 25.42 -0.57 49.78
CA GLU A 87 25.45 0.91 49.78
C GLU A 87 25.36 1.49 51.19
N LEU A 88 24.46 0.98 52.04
CA LEU A 88 24.30 1.41 53.43
C LEU A 88 25.51 1.07 54.32
N PHE A 89 26.23 -0.04 54.06
CA PHE A 89 27.44 -0.41 54.80
C PHE A 89 28.68 0.33 54.31
N SER A 90 28.69 0.85 53.09
CA SER A 90 29.79 1.61 52.49
C SER A 90 29.86 3.08 52.94
N SER A 91 28.84 3.60 53.66
CA SER A 91 28.70 5.02 53.98
C SER A 91 29.24 5.46 55.33
N ASN A 92 30.07 4.64 56.06
CA ASN A 92 30.81 5.13 57.21
C ASN A 92 32.10 5.83 56.76
N GLY A 93 31.91 6.87 55.96
CA GLY A 93 33.01 7.66 55.42
C GLY A 93 33.47 8.77 56.36
N VAL A 94 34.79 8.92 56.45
CA VAL A 94 35.46 10.11 57.01
C VAL A 94 34.87 11.35 56.35
N GLN A 95 34.43 12.35 57.15
CA GLN A 95 33.80 13.54 56.61
C GLN A 95 34.77 14.40 55.82
N THR A 96 34.29 14.93 54.68
CA THR A 96 35.09 15.78 53.79
C THR A 96 34.95 17.24 54.20
N ILE A 97 36.12 17.93 54.35
CA ILE A 97 36.20 19.35 54.66
C ILE A 97 36.75 20.12 53.47
N ASP A 98 36.62 21.44 53.46
CA ASP A 98 37.18 22.29 52.43
C ASP A 98 38.71 22.21 52.38
N THR A 99 39.30 22.29 51.17
CA THR A 99 40.76 22.22 50.98
C THR A 99 41.50 23.27 51.78
N GLN A 100 40.98 24.47 51.83
CA GLN A 100 41.55 25.58 52.57
C GLN A 100 41.59 25.34 54.10
N ASP A 101 40.52 24.77 54.67
CA ASP A 101 40.45 24.38 56.07
C ASP A 101 41.41 23.22 56.34
N GLY A 102 41.49 22.23 55.44
CA GLY A 102 42.40 21.12 55.57
C GLY A 102 43.89 21.52 55.59
N ILE A 103 44.27 22.41 54.67
CA ILE A 103 45.64 22.99 54.67
C ILE A 103 45.92 23.77 55.93
N SER A 104 44.98 24.59 56.41
CA SER A 104 45.13 25.39 57.60
C SER A 104 45.30 24.53 58.86
N LEU A 105 44.61 23.37 58.95
CA LEU A 105 44.73 22.40 60.02
C LEU A 105 46.13 21.73 60.05
N VAL A 106 46.71 21.51 58.87
CA VAL A 106 48.07 20.98 58.75
C VAL A 106 49.11 22.05 59.20
N ASP A 107 49.01 23.28 58.70
CA ASP A 107 49.92 24.39 58.99
C ASP A 107 49.91 24.79 60.48
N ASN A 108 48.72 24.76 61.10
CA ASN A 108 48.57 25.10 62.55
C ASN A 108 48.85 23.92 63.52
N ASN A 109 49.49 22.85 63.05
CA ASN A 109 49.74 21.65 63.80
C ASN A 109 48.51 21.01 64.44
N GLY A 110 47.33 21.15 63.84
CA GLY A 110 46.06 20.60 64.32
C GLY A 110 45.89 19.08 64.09
N ALA A 111 46.73 18.48 63.25
CA ALA A 111 46.68 17.08 62.89
C ALA A 111 47.71 16.25 63.64
N SER A 112 47.30 15.17 64.29
CA SER A 112 48.17 14.20 64.88
C SER A 112 48.77 13.25 63.87
N ARG A 113 48.08 12.88 62.83
CA ARG A 113 48.49 12.04 61.69
C ARG A 113 48.00 12.57 60.39
N VAL A 114 48.85 12.49 59.37
CA VAL A 114 48.51 12.90 58.00
C VAL A 114 48.77 11.73 57.08
N GLN A 115 47.79 11.35 56.28
CA GLN A 115 47.89 10.34 55.21
C GLN A 115 47.58 10.96 53.88
N ILE A 116 48.55 11.02 53.00
CA ILE A 116 48.36 11.51 51.61
C ILE A 116 48.11 10.32 50.72
N ILE A 117 47.04 10.31 49.99
CA ILE A 117 46.65 9.29 49.00
C ILE A 117 46.77 9.92 47.63
N ASP A 118 47.93 9.77 46.98
CA ASP A 118 48.31 10.55 45.82
C ASP A 118 47.44 10.21 44.58
N ASN A 119 47.11 8.94 44.37
CA ASN A 119 46.26 8.53 43.25
C ASN A 119 44.79 8.99 43.31
N LYS A 120 44.36 9.40 44.53
CA LYS A 120 43.01 9.97 44.75
C LYS A 120 43.07 11.48 44.98
N GLN A 121 44.26 12.09 44.96
CA GLN A 121 44.48 13.50 45.30
C GLN A 121 43.76 13.90 46.61
N MET A 122 43.90 13.05 47.60
CA MET A 122 43.13 13.15 48.85
C MET A 122 44.09 13.06 50.05
N VAL A 123 43.81 13.85 51.05
CA VAL A 123 44.54 13.83 52.36
C VAL A 123 43.54 13.45 53.43
N LYS A 124 43.89 12.46 54.25
CA LYS A 124 43.18 12.13 55.48
C LYS A 124 43.96 12.66 56.66
N LEU A 125 43.26 13.38 57.51
CA LEU A 125 43.80 13.97 58.76
C LEU A 125 43.18 13.30 59.99
N LYS A 126 44.01 12.96 60.95
CA LYS A 126 43.55 12.64 62.28
C LYS A 126 43.90 13.82 63.18
N LEU A 127 42.90 14.46 63.75
CA LEU A 127 43.04 15.70 64.52
C LEU A 127 43.18 15.41 66.00
N TYR A 128 43.78 16.35 66.72
CA TYR A 128 43.88 16.31 68.19
C TYR A 128 42.54 16.61 68.85
N LYS A 129 41.72 17.45 68.25
CA LYS A 129 40.38 17.87 68.72
C LYS A 129 39.39 17.76 67.55
N ASN A 130 38.10 17.63 67.90
CA ASN A 130 37.07 17.68 66.86
C ASN A 130 37.14 18.99 66.06
N PHE A 131 36.99 18.91 64.74
CA PHE A 131 36.90 20.08 63.89
C PHE A 131 35.45 20.53 63.77
N ASN A 132 35.21 21.75 64.24
CA ASN A 132 33.89 22.37 64.26
C ASN A 132 33.90 23.62 63.39
N LYS A 133 32.98 23.71 62.45
CA LYS A 133 32.83 24.87 61.58
C LYS A 133 31.36 25.30 61.50
N ILE A 134 31.11 26.60 61.56
CA ILE A 134 29.80 27.15 61.35
C ILE A 134 29.50 27.17 59.88
N ASP A 135 28.44 26.45 59.46
CA ASP A 135 27.98 26.46 58.09
C ASP A 135 27.45 27.87 57.72
N PRO A 136 28.02 28.50 56.70
CA PRO A 136 27.62 29.88 56.34
C PRO A 136 26.15 30.00 55.91
N ASN A 137 25.56 28.92 55.41
CA ASN A 137 24.19 28.92 54.90
C ASN A 137 23.15 28.65 56.02
N THR A 138 23.44 27.71 56.93
CA THR A 138 22.50 27.28 57.98
C THR A 138 22.78 27.95 59.32
N LYS A 139 23.92 28.65 59.50
CA LYS A 139 24.38 29.28 60.77
C LYS A 139 24.44 28.26 61.94
N LYS A 140 24.44 26.98 61.68
CA LYS A 140 24.58 25.93 62.69
C LYS A 140 26.03 25.45 62.79
N ASN A 141 26.49 25.12 64.01
CA ASN A 141 27.80 24.52 64.21
C ASN A 141 27.75 23.05 63.80
N HIS A 142 28.60 22.66 62.84
CA HIS A 142 28.72 21.29 62.38
C HIS A 142 30.00 20.68 62.90
N ASP A 143 29.88 19.53 63.60
CA ASP A 143 31.03 18.79 64.15
C ASP A 143 31.46 17.73 63.11
N TYR A 144 32.62 17.92 62.51
CA TYR A 144 33.23 17.02 61.53
C TYR A 144 33.99 15.85 62.19
N GLY A 145 34.06 15.83 63.53
CA GLY A 145 34.80 14.78 64.24
C GLY A 145 36.32 14.97 64.22
N ARG A 146 37.01 13.89 64.60
CA ARG A 146 38.50 13.87 64.66
C ARG A 146 39.16 13.32 63.43
N GLU A 147 38.43 12.63 62.55
CA GLU A 147 38.93 12.09 61.27
C GLU A 147 38.27 12.79 60.15
N VAL A 148 39.00 13.62 59.42
CA VAL A 148 38.51 14.40 58.31
C VAL A 148 39.36 14.17 57.05
N GLN A 149 38.83 14.41 55.90
CA GLN A 149 39.54 14.32 54.64
C GLN A 149 39.28 15.56 53.79
N PHE A 150 40.22 15.89 52.93
CA PHE A 150 40.08 16.93 51.90
C PHE A 150 40.81 16.53 50.63
N TYR A 151 40.41 17.17 49.54
CA TYR A 151 41.03 16.95 48.23
C TYR A 151 41.98 18.11 47.91
N TYR A 152 43.04 17.84 47.16
CA TYR A 152 43.98 18.84 46.69
C TYR A 152 44.21 18.67 45.19
N THR A 153 44.59 19.73 44.50
CA THR A 153 44.94 19.68 43.09
C THR A 153 46.43 19.27 42.92
N GLN A 154 46.77 18.72 41.78
CA GLN A 154 48.16 18.30 41.50
C GLN A 154 49.15 19.47 41.61
N ALA A 155 48.71 20.72 41.35
CA ALA A 155 49.52 21.93 41.50
C ALA A 155 49.82 22.26 42.97
N GLU A 156 48.92 21.92 43.89
CA GLU A 156 49.05 22.20 45.34
C GLU A 156 49.86 21.10 46.08
N GLY A 157 50.08 19.95 45.44
CA GLY A 157 50.78 18.80 46.03
C GLY A 157 52.15 19.14 46.60
N PRO A 158 53.04 19.89 45.91
CA PRO A 158 54.34 20.26 46.42
C PRO A 158 54.28 21.19 47.63
N GLU A 159 53.31 22.10 47.71
CA GLU A 159 53.11 23.01 48.85
C GLU A 159 52.54 22.27 50.03
N LEU A 160 51.56 21.41 49.85
CA LEU A 160 51.01 20.53 50.86
C LEU A 160 52.08 19.65 51.46
N LEU A 161 53.03 19.06 50.70
CA LEU A 161 54.07 18.25 51.17
C LEU A 161 55.09 19.05 52.01
N LYS A 162 55.30 20.31 51.65
CA LYS A 162 56.16 21.24 52.46
C LYS A 162 55.48 21.55 53.78
N ALA A 163 54.19 21.83 53.81
CA ALA A 163 53.37 22.09 54.99
C ALA A 163 53.36 20.90 55.92
N VAL A 164 53.13 19.68 55.44
CA VAL A 164 53.19 18.44 56.24
C VAL A 164 54.56 18.17 56.83
N LYS A 165 55.65 18.38 56.09
CA LYS A 165 57.05 18.24 56.57
C LYS A 165 57.35 19.29 57.62
N LYS A 166 56.86 20.50 57.53
CA LYS A 166 57.05 21.58 58.52
C LYS A 166 56.25 21.33 59.77
N ALA A 167 55.03 20.83 59.70
CA ALA A 167 54.15 20.57 60.80
C ALA A 167 54.56 19.44 61.71
N LYS A 168 55.38 18.46 61.22
CA LYS A 168 55.88 17.30 61.95
C LYS A 168 54.80 16.65 62.83
N PRO A 169 53.75 16.07 62.28
CA PRO A 169 52.67 15.49 63.08
C PRO A 169 53.21 14.40 64.03
N LYS A 170 52.70 14.38 65.28
CA LYS A 170 53.19 13.52 66.32
C LYS A 170 53.15 12.02 65.99
N ASP A 171 52.07 11.58 65.33
CA ASP A 171 51.84 10.18 64.89
C ASP A 171 52.36 9.92 63.47
N GLY A 172 53.17 10.83 62.94
CA GLY A 172 53.81 10.72 61.65
C GLY A 172 52.89 11.06 60.46
N TRP A 173 53.54 10.98 59.31
CA TRP A 173 52.81 11.10 58.04
C TRP A 173 53.21 10.01 57.05
N THR A 174 52.25 9.59 56.17
CA THR A 174 52.49 8.59 55.13
C THR A 174 51.94 9.12 53.78
N ALA A 175 52.67 8.75 52.73
CA ALA A 175 52.18 8.95 51.38
C ALA A 175 51.99 7.56 50.74
N ASP A 176 50.79 7.16 50.55
CA ASP A 176 50.44 5.82 50.07
C ASP A 176 49.77 5.87 48.69
N ILE A 177 50.13 4.92 47.85
CA ILE A 177 49.34 4.62 46.62
C ILE A 177 48.40 3.47 47.01
N GLN A 178 47.17 3.80 47.30
CA GLN A 178 46.17 2.79 47.65
C GLN A 178 45.75 2.02 46.40
N SER A 179 46.19 0.77 46.23
CA SER A 179 45.73 -0.11 45.17
C SER A 179 44.43 -0.80 45.62
N ASP A 180 43.29 -0.29 45.15
CA ASP A 180 41.96 -0.90 45.39
C ASP A 180 41.70 -2.11 44.46
N SER A 181 42.77 -2.81 43.98
CA SER A 181 42.67 -3.88 42.99
C SER A 181 41.77 -5.04 43.43
N GLY A 182 41.69 -5.34 44.71
CA GLY A 182 40.82 -6.41 45.21
C GLY A 182 39.35 -6.03 45.29
N ALA A 183 39.07 -4.81 45.74
CA ALA A 183 37.67 -4.31 45.83
C ALA A 183 37.08 -3.99 44.45
N TYR A 184 37.92 -3.52 43.52
CA TYR A 184 37.52 -3.27 42.12
C TYR A 184 37.21 -4.57 41.36
N LEU A 185 38.03 -5.62 41.54
CA LEU A 185 37.78 -6.95 40.98
C LEU A 185 36.49 -7.56 41.54
N LEU A 186 36.21 -7.39 42.82
CA LEU A 186 35.01 -7.92 43.45
C LEU A 186 33.74 -7.14 43.00
N SER A 187 33.82 -5.81 42.91
CA SER A 187 32.69 -4.96 42.52
C SER A 187 32.34 -5.05 41.03
N THR A 188 33.33 -5.34 40.15
CA THR A 188 33.08 -5.49 38.70
C THR A 188 32.79 -6.93 38.28
N LEU A 189 33.45 -7.93 38.88
CA LEU A 189 33.21 -9.32 38.51
C LEU A 189 31.99 -9.94 39.16
N LEU A 190 31.62 -9.53 40.39
CA LEU A 190 30.45 -10.09 41.08
C LEU A 190 29.13 -9.81 40.33
N PRO A 191 28.83 -8.59 39.87
CA PRO A 191 27.64 -8.33 39.03
C PRO A 191 27.69 -9.10 37.73
N LEU A 192 28.87 -9.25 37.11
CA LEU A 192 28.98 -9.96 35.84
C LEU A 192 28.76 -11.47 36.03
N VAL A 193 29.29 -12.07 37.13
CA VAL A 193 29.01 -13.47 37.48
C VAL A 193 27.52 -13.68 37.80
N VAL A 194 26.89 -12.75 38.53
CA VAL A 194 25.46 -12.81 38.83
C VAL A 194 24.66 -12.70 37.52
N LEU A 195 25.07 -11.83 36.60
CA LEU A 195 24.41 -11.64 35.29
C LEU A 195 24.55 -12.88 34.40
N VAL A 196 25.74 -13.51 34.40
CA VAL A 196 25.98 -14.78 33.68
C VAL A 196 25.17 -15.93 34.28
N LEU A 197 25.11 -16.02 35.63
CA LEU A 197 24.30 -17.02 36.31
C LEU A 197 22.79 -16.80 36.08
N LEU A 198 22.36 -15.55 36.04
CA LEU A 198 20.98 -15.14 35.78
C LEU A 198 20.64 -15.43 34.31
N PHE A 199 21.56 -15.14 33.39
CA PHE A 199 21.43 -15.46 31.98
C PHE A 199 21.45 -16.99 31.74
N TRP A 200 22.34 -17.72 32.41
CA TRP A 200 22.35 -19.18 32.34
C TRP A 200 21.08 -19.80 32.94
N TRP A 201 20.59 -19.25 34.06
CA TRP A 201 19.33 -19.68 34.66
C TRP A 201 18.12 -19.30 33.79
N LEU A 202 18.13 -18.11 33.17
CA LEU A 202 17.14 -17.70 32.18
C LEU A 202 17.15 -18.64 30.98
N LEU A 203 18.31 -18.95 30.44
CA LEU A 203 18.46 -19.93 29.36
C LEU A 203 17.97 -21.33 29.81
N ARG A 204 18.26 -21.74 31.04
CA ARG A 204 17.79 -23.01 31.56
C ARG A 204 16.29 -23.01 31.90
N SER A 205 15.76 -21.91 32.34
CA SER A 205 14.32 -21.70 32.55
C SER A 205 13.56 -21.58 31.23
N MET A 206 14.18 -20.97 30.23
CA MET A 206 13.68 -20.93 28.85
C MET A 206 13.88 -22.28 28.15
N SER A 207 14.86 -23.12 28.54
CA SER A 207 15.04 -24.46 27.93
C SER A 207 13.90 -25.43 28.29
N GLY A 208 13.14 -25.18 29.36
CA GLY A 208 11.88 -25.88 29.63
C GLY A 208 10.68 -25.37 28.79
N GLY A 209 10.80 -24.17 28.22
CA GLY A 209 9.81 -23.58 27.29
C GLY A 209 10.35 -23.39 25.86
N MET A 210 11.67 -23.40 25.70
CA MET A 210 12.38 -23.14 24.43
C MET A 210 12.67 -24.42 23.63
N ASN A 211 12.43 -25.61 24.18
CA ASN A 211 12.25 -26.82 23.36
C ASN A 211 11.03 -26.75 22.45
N GLY A 212 10.16 -25.73 22.59
CA GLY A 212 9.12 -25.37 21.65
C GLY A 212 9.50 -24.26 20.66
N MET A 213 10.59 -23.50 20.88
CA MET A 213 10.90 -22.34 20.04
C MET A 213 12.23 -22.45 19.27
N LEU A 214 13.13 -23.38 19.65
CA LEU A 214 14.35 -23.74 18.92
C LEU A 214 14.44 -25.25 18.66
N GLY A 215 13.44 -26.00 19.06
CA GLY A 215 13.28 -27.38 18.67
C GLY A 215 12.73 -27.45 17.27
N MET A 216 13.60 -27.61 16.29
CA MET A 216 13.29 -28.28 15.04
C MET A 216 12.90 -29.75 15.34
N GLY A 217 11.78 -29.89 15.95
CA GLY A 217 11.05 -31.08 16.31
C GLY A 217 9.63 -30.61 16.66
N GLY A 218 9.12 -29.67 15.83
CA GLY A 218 7.75 -29.18 15.94
C GLY A 218 6.81 -30.36 15.79
N LYS A 219 5.90 -30.54 16.74
CA LYS A 219 4.55 -30.87 16.34
C LYS A 219 4.28 -29.97 15.13
N LYS A 220 4.13 -30.58 13.96
CA LYS A 220 3.45 -29.97 12.83
C LYS A 220 2.13 -29.41 13.37
N ASP A 221 2.11 -28.15 13.80
CA ASP A 221 0.96 -27.35 13.51
C ASP A 221 0.96 -27.32 11.99
N ASN A 222 0.26 -28.28 11.44
CA ASN A 222 -0.34 -28.15 10.14
C ASN A 222 -1.27 -26.92 10.24
N GLY A 223 -0.67 -25.73 10.29
CA GLY A 223 -1.31 -24.55 9.76
C GLY A 223 -1.82 -25.06 8.43
N LYS A 224 -3.12 -25.21 8.30
CA LYS A 224 -3.80 -25.72 7.12
C LYS A 224 -3.11 -25.10 5.91
N LEU A 225 -2.14 -25.82 5.33
CA LEU A 225 -1.87 -25.74 3.91
C LEU A 225 -3.24 -25.98 3.30
N LEU A 226 -3.89 -24.90 2.89
CA LEU A 226 -5.23 -24.90 2.31
C LEU A 226 -5.11 -25.63 0.97
N GLY A 227 -5.21 -26.96 1.01
CA GLY A 227 -4.98 -27.68 -0.19
C GLY A 227 -5.28 -29.15 -0.10
N GLY A 228 -5.27 -29.79 -1.22
CA GLY A 228 -5.54 -31.22 -1.36
C GLY A 228 -7.01 -31.55 -1.51
N GLN A 229 -7.91 -30.58 -1.51
CA GLN A 229 -9.31 -30.83 -1.88
C GLN A 229 -9.48 -30.59 -3.39
N THR A 230 -10.12 -31.52 -4.06
CA THR A 230 -10.53 -31.33 -5.46
C THR A 230 -11.68 -30.32 -5.50
N PRO A 231 -11.51 -29.18 -6.23
CA PRO A 231 -12.57 -28.19 -6.35
C PRO A 231 -13.80 -28.77 -7.05
N THR A 232 -14.97 -28.25 -6.71
CA THR A 232 -16.23 -28.57 -7.42
C THR A 232 -16.48 -27.67 -8.62
N THR A 233 -15.70 -26.59 -8.76
CA THR A 233 -15.78 -25.61 -9.85
C THR A 233 -15.47 -26.27 -11.19
N LYS A 234 -16.24 -25.97 -12.20
CA LYS A 234 -16.12 -26.50 -13.57
C LYS A 234 -15.92 -25.39 -14.59
N PHE A 235 -15.50 -25.72 -15.82
CA PHE A 235 -15.46 -24.74 -16.89
C PHE A 235 -16.82 -24.10 -17.20
N SER A 236 -17.92 -24.80 -16.94
CA SER A 236 -19.27 -24.24 -17.04
C SER A 236 -19.55 -23.08 -16.06
N ASP A 237 -18.74 -22.92 -15.04
CA ASP A 237 -18.85 -21.83 -14.05
C ASP A 237 -17.96 -20.63 -14.43
N VAL A 238 -17.11 -20.80 -15.45
CA VAL A 238 -16.26 -19.76 -16.03
C VAL A 238 -16.96 -19.26 -17.30
N ALA A 239 -17.44 -18.05 -17.25
CA ALA A 239 -18.13 -17.43 -18.39
C ALA A 239 -17.33 -16.24 -18.91
N GLY A 240 -17.38 -15.98 -20.22
CA GLY A 240 -16.77 -14.82 -20.85
C GLY A 240 -15.26 -14.91 -21.03
N GLU A 241 -14.68 -16.12 -20.94
CA GLU A 241 -13.25 -16.36 -21.03
C GLU A 241 -12.99 -17.60 -21.95
N GLU A 242 -13.75 -17.74 -23.03
CA GLU A 242 -13.71 -18.92 -23.90
C GLU A 242 -12.32 -19.17 -24.47
N ALA A 243 -11.60 -18.11 -24.84
CA ALA A 243 -10.23 -18.21 -25.36
C ALA A 243 -9.25 -18.73 -24.29
N ALA A 244 -9.31 -18.18 -23.07
CA ALA A 244 -8.47 -18.61 -21.96
C ALA A 244 -8.82 -20.04 -21.52
N VAL A 245 -10.09 -20.41 -21.53
CA VAL A 245 -10.56 -21.78 -21.27
C VAL A 245 -10.00 -22.77 -22.31
N ALA A 246 -10.08 -22.42 -23.60
CA ALA A 246 -9.53 -23.26 -24.68
C ALA A 246 -8.04 -23.52 -24.52
N GLU A 247 -7.27 -22.48 -24.12
CA GLU A 247 -5.82 -22.60 -23.88
C GLU A 247 -5.46 -23.52 -22.71
N VAL A 248 -6.30 -23.54 -21.65
CA VAL A 248 -6.04 -24.39 -20.48
C VAL A 248 -6.72 -25.76 -20.57
N GLU A 249 -7.56 -25.98 -21.58
CA GLU A 249 -8.25 -27.27 -21.76
C GLU A 249 -7.27 -28.42 -22.04
N GLU A 250 -6.16 -28.14 -22.77
CA GLU A 250 -5.10 -29.11 -22.99
C GLU A 250 -4.47 -29.60 -21.68
N ILE A 251 -4.39 -28.73 -20.68
CA ILE A 251 -3.85 -29.05 -19.35
C ILE A 251 -4.76 -30.03 -18.61
N LYS A 252 -6.07 -29.81 -18.66
CA LYS A 252 -7.09 -30.72 -18.12
C LYS A 252 -6.97 -32.11 -18.78
N ASP A 253 -6.87 -32.14 -20.10
CA ASP A 253 -6.79 -33.40 -20.86
C ASP A 253 -5.52 -34.18 -20.51
N PHE A 254 -4.41 -33.50 -20.36
CA PHE A 254 -3.17 -34.12 -19.92
C PHE A 254 -3.27 -34.70 -18.49
N LEU A 255 -3.81 -33.94 -17.54
CA LEU A 255 -3.98 -34.41 -16.17
C LEU A 255 -4.89 -35.63 -16.08
N LYS A 256 -5.88 -35.75 -17.00
CA LYS A 256 -6.78 -36.91 -17.11
C LYS A 256 -6.11 -38.13 -17.78
N ASP A 257 -5.39 -37.91 -18.89
CA ASP A 257 -4.73 -38.98 -19.64
C ASP A 257 -3.34 -38.54 -20.16
N PRO A 258 -2.31 -38.62 -19.31
CA PRO A 258 -0.94 -38.30 -19.69
C PRO A 258 -0.36 -39.22 -20.76
N SER A 259 -0.91 -40.45 -20.92
CA SER A 259 -0.36 -41.49 -21.77
C SER A 259 -0.44 -41.12 -23.25
N LYS A 260 -1.52 -40.47 -23.66
CA LYS A 260 -1.75 -40.01 -25.04
C LYS A 260 -0.65 -39.03 -25.51
N TYR A 261 -0.24 -38.13 -24.65
CA TYR A 261 0.77 -37.10 -24.97
C TYR A 261 2.19 -37.71 -24.95
N LYS A 262 2.49 -38.57 -23.96
CA LYS A 262 3.75 -39.27 -23.82
C LYS A 262 4.02 -40.19 -25.03
N ALA A 263 2.99 -40.84 -25.58
CA ALA A 263 3.09 -41.71 -26.75
C ALA A 263 3.53 -40.95 -28.02
N LEU A 264 3.20 -39.66 -28.14
CA LEU A 264 3.59 -38.78 -29.23
C LEU A 264 4.90 -38.04 -28.96
N GLY A 265 5.54 -38.25 -27.81
CA GLY A 265 6.76 -37.53 -27.42
C GLY A 265 6.53 -36.07 -27.08
N ALA A 266 5.27 -35.66 -26.87
CA ALA A 266 4.93 -34.29 -26.51
C ALA A 266 5.40 -33.96 -25.08
N ARG A 267 6.02 -32.80 -24.93
CA ARG A 267 6.35 -32.21 -23.61
C ARG A 267 5.28 -31.23 -23.22
N ILE A 268 4.72 -31.43 -22.06
CA ILE A 268 3.69 -30.55 -21.54
C ILE A 268 4.30 -29.42 -20.73
N PRO A 269 3.73 -28.22 -20.79
CA PRO A 269 4.19 -27.10 -19.97
C PRO A 269 4.12 -27.47 -18.50
N ARG A 270 5.21 -27.27 -17.78
CA ARG A 270 5.30 -27.50 -16.33
C ARG A 270 4.61 -26.39 -15.55
N GLY A 271 4.60 -25.19 -16.10
CA GLY A 271 4.02 -24.01 -15.51
C GLY A 271 3.21 -23.20 -16.51
N VAL A 272 2.10 -22.69 -16.03
CA VAL A 272 1.21 -21.78 -16.74
C VAL A 272 1.07 -20.49 -15.96
N LEU A 273 1.32 -19.37 -16.62
CA LEU A 273 1.11 -18.06 -16.04
C LEU A 273 -0.20 -17.48 -16.58
N LEU A 274 -1.16 -17.26 -15.67
CA LEU A 274 -2.37 -16.50 -15.96
C LEU A 274 -2.12 -15.03 -15.64
N TYR A 275 -2.28 -14.14 -16.62
CA TYR A 275 -2.04 -12.72 -16.41
C TYR A 275 -3.18 -11.87 -16.97
N GLY A 276 -3.39 -10.68 -16.44
CA GLY A 276 -4.43 -9.75 -16.86
C GLY A 276 -4.96 -8.89 -15.72
N PRO A 277 -5.95 -8.02 -15.98
CA PRO A 277 -6.51 -7.12 -15.00
C PRO A 277 -7.04 -7.84 -13.74
N PRO A 278 -7.10 -7.18 -12.58
CA PRO A 278 -7.71 -7.76 -11.39
C PRO A 278 -9.22 -8.00 -11.61
N GLY A 279 -9.76 -9.08 -11.03
CA GLY A 279 -11.19 -9.36 -11.09
C GLY A 279 -11.66 -10.08 -12.35
N THR A 280 -10.76 -10.46 -13.28
CA THR A 280 -11.11 -11.19 -14.53
C THR A 280 -11.36 -12.68 -14.33
N GLY A 281 -11.10 -13.24 -13.15
CA GLY A 281 -11.42 -14.66 -12.87
C GLY A 281 -10.23 -15.62 -12.92
N LYS A 282 -8.97 -15.14 -12.93
CA LYS A 282 -7.74 -15.97 -12.97
C LYS A 282 -7.75 -17.12 -11.96
N THR A 283 -8.05 -16.83 -10.71
CA THR A 283 -8.15 -17.82 -9.63
C THR A 283 -9.32 -18.80 -9.85
N LEU A 284 -10.44 -18.32 -10.40
CA LEU A 284 -11.60 -19.14 -10.74
C LEU A 284 -11.25 -20.12 -11.88
N LEU A 285 -10.58 -19.66 -12.92
CA LEU A 285 -10.11 -20.47 -14.04
C LEU A 285 -9.16 -21.57 -13.57
N ALA A 286 -8.18 -21.25 -12.74
CA ALA A 286 -7.24 -22.24 -12.18
C ALA A 286 -7.98 -23.33 -11.37
N ARG A 287 -8.98 -22.94 -10.56
CA ARG A 287 -9.83 -23.88 -9.82
C ARG A 287 -10.68 -24.74 -10.75
N ALA A 288 -11.19 -24.15 -11.83
CA ALA A 288 -11.99 -24.88 -12.82
C ALA A 288 -11.16 -25.94 -13.53
N VAL A 289 -9.90 -25.67 -13.88
CA VAL A 289 -8.97 -26.65 -14.45
C VAL A 289 -8.82 -27.86 -13.51
N ALA A 290 -8.57 -27.62 -12.22
CA ALA A 290 -8.40 -28.67 -11.22
C ALA A 290 -9.70 -29.47 -11.00
N GLY A 291 -10.84 -28.77 -10.89
CA GLY A 291 -12.14 -29.38 -10.72
C GLY A 291 -12.57 -30.19 -11.95
N GLU A 292 -12.27 -29.71 -13.15
CA GLU A 292 -12.57 -30.42 -14.39
C GLU A 292 -11.67 -31.65 -14.59
N ALA A 293 -10.38 -31.52 -14.22
CA ALA A 293 -9.43 -32.63 -14.25
C ALA A 293 -9.68 -33.65 -13.11
N GLY A 294 -10.39 -33.26 -12.03
CA GLY A 294 -10.65 -34.11 -10.88
C GLY A 294 -9.43 -34.32 -9.97
N VAL A 295 -8.48 -33.38 -9.95
CA VAL A 295 -7.21 -33.47 -9.22
C VAL A 295 -7.19 -32.55 -7.99
N PRO A 296 -6.35 -32.86 -6.98
CA PRO A 296 -6.11 -31.98 -5.84
C PRO A 296 -5.57 -30.61 -6.26
N PHE A 297 -6.03 -29.56 -5.57
CA PHE A 297 -5.67 -28.17 -5.81
C PHE A 297 -5.03 -27.59 -4.55
N TYR A 298 -3.76 -27.19 -4.65
CA TYR A 298 -2.99 -26.56 -3.60
C TYR A 298 -2.84 -25.08 -3.92
N SER A 299 -3.43 -24.21 -3.12
CA SER A 299 -3.43 -22.76 -3.37
C SER A 299 -2.67 -22.03 -2.28
N MET A 300 -1.80 -21.09 -2.71
CA MET A 300 -1.07 -20.19 -1.83
C MET A 300 -0.93 -18.83 -2.50
N ALA A 301 -0.99 -17.75 -1.71
CA ALA A 301 -0.69 -16.42 -2.23
C ALA A 301 0.83 -16.18 -2.23
N GLY A 302 1.34 -15.46 -3.22
CA GLY A 302 2.76 -15.08 -3.28
C GLY A 302 3.20 -14.30 -2.04
N SER A 303 2.31 -13.50 -1.47
CA SER A 303 2.54 -12.80 -0.19
C SER A 303 2.78 -13.73 0.99
N ASP A 304 2.22 -14.95 0.99
CA ASP A 304 2.38 -15.92 2.08
C ASP A 304 3.81 -16.49 2.15
N PHE A 305 4.58 -16.32 1.09
CA PHE A 305 6.00 -16.69 1.05
C PHE A 305 6.93 -15.59 1.55
N VAL A 306 6.44 -14.35 1.68
CA VAL A 306 7.23 -13.21 2.15
C VAL A 306 7.15 -13.12 3.67
N GLU A 307 8.24 -13.45 4.35
CA GLU A 307 8.33 -13.46 5.80
C GLU A 307 9.44 -12.53 6.30
N MET A 308 9.39 -12.13 7.56
CA MET A 308 10.45 -11.29 8.15
C MET A 308 11.73 -12.09 8.49
N PHE A 309 11.65 -13.41 8.55
CA PHE A 309 12.78 -14.27 8.90
C PHE A 309 13.32 -14.98 7.67
N VAL A 310 14.60 -14.79 7.40
CA VAL A 310 15.31 -15.37 6.25
C VAL A 310 15.20 -16.89 6.25
N GLY A 311 14.74 -17.46 5.14
CA GLY A 311 14.64 -18.89 4.89
C GLY A 311 13.30 -19.54 5.20
N LEU A 312 12.35 -18.87 5.86
CA LEU A 312 11.01 -19.45 6.11
C LEU A 312 10.17 -19.55 4.83
N GLY A 313 10.24 -18.53 3.96
CA GLY A 313 9.56 -18.56 2.67
C GLY A 313 10.03 -19.72 1.80
N ALA A 314 11.35 -19.91 1.69
CA ALA A 314 11.94 -21.04 0.97
C ALA A 314 11.56 -22.40 1.57
N SER A 315 11.37 -22.50 2.88
CA SER A 315 10.87 -23.74 3.54
C SER A 315 9.42 -24.03 3.16
N ARG A 316 8.55 -22.98 3.16
CA ARG A 316 7.14 -23.15 2.76
C ARG A 316 7.00 -23.58 1.30
N VAL A 317 7.82 -23.03 0.41
CA VAL A 317 7.88 -23.49 -0.99
C VAL A 317 8.18 -24.99 -1.03
N ARG A 318 9.22 -25.46 -0.36
CA ARG A 318 9.57 -26.89 -0.32
C ARG A 318 8.45 -27.75 0.24
N ASP A 319 7.87 -27.36 1.37
CA ASP A 319 6.79 -28.12 2.02
C ASP A 319 5.56 -28.24 1.10
N LEU A 320 5.18 -27.15 0.41
CA LEU A 320 4.08 -27.15 -0.56
C LEU A 320 4.34 -28.11 -1.72
N PHE A 321 5.54 -28.04 -2.31
CA PHE A 321 5.91 -28.91 -3.43
C PHE A 321 6.04 -30.38 -3.02
N GLU A 322 6.60 -30.67 -1.85
CA GLU A 322 6.66 -32.04 -1.31
C GLU A 322 5.27 -32.63 -1.07
N GLU A 323 4.34 -31.82 -0.55
CA GLU A 323 2.98 -32.31 -0.29
C GLU A 323 2.21 -32.54 -1.59
N ALA A 324 2.32 -31.63 -2.55
CA ALA A 324 1.72 -31.78 -3.87
C ALA A 324 2.29 -33.01 -4.63
N LYS A 325 3.60 -33.23 -4.57
CA LYS A 325 4.26 -34.40 -5.16
C LYS A 325 3.74 -35.74 -4.59
N LYS A 326 3.44 -35.78 -3.29
CA LYS A 326 2.89 -36.99 -2.63
C LYS A 326 1.47 -37.35 -3.12
N ASN A 327 0.74 -36.34 -3.59
CA ASN A 327 -0.66 -36.48 -4.00
C ASN A 327 -0.83 -36.25 -5.53
N ALA A 328 0.22 -36.43 -6.32
CA ALA A 328 0.15 -36.30 -7.76
C ALA A 328 -0.76 -37.40 -8.39
N PRO A 329 -1.53 -37.09 -9.45
CA PRO A 329 -1.56 -35.82 -10.18
C PRO A 329 -2.24 -34.69 -9.38
N ALA A 330 -1.65 -33.47 -9.41
CA ALA A 330 -2.16 -32.34 -8.65
C ALA A 330 -1.81 -31.00 -9.36
N ILE A 331 -2.50 -29.95 -8.96
CA ILE A 331 -2.19 -28.57 -9.37
C ILE A 331 -1.72 -27.77 -8.15
N ILE A 332 -0.58 -27.08 -8.29
CA ILE A 332 -0.14 -26.01 -7.40
C ILE A 332 -0.57 -24.68 -8.02
N PHE A 333 -1.29 -23.88 -7.28
CA PHE A 333 -1.69 -22.55 -7.68
C PHE A 333 -1.02 -21.49 -6.80
N ILE A 334 -0.34 -20.53 -7.42
CA ILE A 334 0.32 -19.42 -6.75
C ILE A 334 -0.35 -18.13 -7.23
N ASP A 335 -1.16 -17.52 -6.37
CA ASP A 335 -1.77 -16.23 -6.67
C ASP A 335 -0.80 -15.09 -6.36
N GLU A 336 -0.92 -13.95 -7.05
CA GLU A 336 -0.06 -12.78 -6.84
C GLU A 336 1.43 -13.13 -6.86
N ILE A 337 1.87 -13.90 -7.86
CA ILE A 337 3.26 -14.37 -7.97
C ILE A 337 4.28 -13.21 -8.02
N ASP A 338 3.87 -12.03 -8.44
CA ASP A 338 4.67 -10.80 -8.46
C ASP A 338 5.13 -10.36 -7.06
N ALA A 339 4.48 -10.81 -5.98
CA ALA A 339 4.96 -10.56 -4.62
C ALA A 339 6.35 -11.15 -4.36
N VAL A 340 6.69 -12.30 -4.97
CA VAL A 340 8.00 -12.99 -4.85
C VAL A 340 8.81 -12.96 -6.14
N GLY A 341 8.16 -12.84 -7.29
CA GLY A 341 8.76 -12.97 -8.63
C GLY A 341 9.21 -11.66 -9.26
N ARG A 342 9.29 -10.54 -8.55
CA ARG A 342 9.64 -9.23 -9.12
C ARG A 342 11.10 -9.15 -9.54
N LYS A 343 11.38 -8.45 -10.66
CA LYS A 343 12.73 -8.13 -11.17
C LYS A 343 13.60 -7.49 -10.09
N ARG A 344 14.90 -7.79 -10.13
CA ARG A 344 15.90 -7.23 -9.20
C ARG A 344 16.02 -5.73 -9.41
N GLY A 345 15.66 -4.94 -8.39
CA GLY A 345 15.87 -3.49 -8.40
C GLY A 345 17.23 -3.15 -7.79
N SER A 346 17.88 -2.10 -8.26
CA SER A 346 19.17 -1.58 -7.77
C SER A 346 19.09 -0.90 -6.38
N GLY A 347 18.02 -1.09 -5.60
CA GLY A 347 17.79 -0.41 -4.32
C GLY A 347 18.46 -1.12 -3.14
N MET A 348 19.27 -0.39 -2.38
CA MET A 348 19.91 -0.78 -1.12
C MET A 348 18.89 -0.84 0.03
N SER A 349 18.13 -1.93 0.18
CA SER A 349 17.30 -2.14 1.37
C SER A 349 17.25 -3.62 1.74
N GLY A 350 17.54 -3.95 3.00
CA GLY A 350 17.73 -5.31 3.53
C GLY A 350 16.53 -6.26 3.56
N GLY A 351 15.45 -5.96 2.84
CA GLY A 351 14.29 -6.85 2.67
C GLY A 351 14.32 -7.65 1.36
N HIS A 352 15.35 -7.49 0.53
CA HIS A 352 15.44 -8.16 -0.78
C HIS A 352 15.96 -9.60 -0.71
N ASP A 353 16.84 -9.90 0.26
CA ASP A 353 17.54 -11.20 0.35
C ASP A 353 16.56 -12.37 0.58
N GLU A 354 15.51 -12.18 1.34
CA GLU A 354 14.55 -13.24 1.65
C GLU A 354 13.65 -13.57 0.45
N ARG A 355 13.17 -12.53 -0.27
CA ARG A 355 12.37 -12.72 -1.50
C ARG A 355 13.19 -13.42 -2.58
N GLU A 356 14.46 -13.01 -2.75
CA GLU A 356 15.36 -13.63 -3.72
C GLU A 356 15.65 -15.09 -3.37
N GLN A 357 15.84 -15.42 -2.08
CA GLN A 357 16.02 -16.79 -1.64
C GLN A 357 14.78 -17.63 -1.90
N THR A 358 13.58 -17.08 -1.67
CA THR A 358 12.31 -17.75 -1.92
C THR A 358 12.08 -17.96 -3.42
N LEU A 359 12.34 -16.94 -4.25
CA LEU A 359 12.30 -17.05 -5.70
C LEU A 359 13.26 -18.14 -6.21
N ASN A 360 14.51 -18.12 -5.76
CA ASN A 360 15.49 -19.13 -6.15
C ASN A 360 15.04 -20.54 -5.74
N GLN A 361 14.42 -20.72 -4.56
CA GLN A 361 13.88 -22.01 -4.16
C GLN A 361 12.72 -22.44 -5.06
N LEU A 362 11.81 -21.51 -5.44
CA LEU A 362 10.74 -21.80 -6.39
C LEU A 362 11.30 -22.27 -7.73
N LEU A 363 12.30 -21.57 -8.25
CA LEU A 363 12.97 -21.95 -9.49
C LEU A 363 13.63 -23.34 -9.40
N VAL A 364 14.28 -23.66 -8.27
CA VAL A 364 14.88 -24.98 -8.01
C VAL A 364 13.82 -26.07 -7.99
N GLU A 365 12.68 -25.84 -7.33
CA GLU A 365 11.58 -26.83 -7.28
C GLU A 365 10.95 -27.04 -8.68
N MET A 366 10.83 -25.98 -9.49
CA MET A 366 10.32 -26.07 -10.86
C MET A 366 11.30 -26.81 -11.77
N ASP A 367 12.59 -26.53 -11.66
CA ASP A 367 13.63 -27.20 -12.48
C ASP A 367 13.82 -28.67 -12.06
N GLY A 368 13.57 -28.99 -10.77
CA GLY A 368 13.73 -30.32 -10.18
C GLY A 368 12.61 -31.31 -10.49
N PHE A 369 11.65 -30.97 -11.35
CA PHE A 369 10.62 -31.95 -11.77
C PHE A 369 11.17 -32.97 -12.73
N ASP A 370 11.01 -34.25 -12.41
CA ASP A 370 11.15 -35.32 -13.36
C ASP A 370 9.98 -35.29 -14.36
N ASN A 371 10.23 -35.73 -15.60
CA ASN A 371 9.20 -35.78 -16.66
C ASN A 371 7.99 -36.69 -16.32
N ASP A 372 8.09 -37.45 -15.26
CA ASP A 372 7.06 -38.37 -14.77
C ASP A 372 6.23 -37.84 -13.58
N THR A 373 6.61 -36.70 -13.01
CA THR A 373 5.80 -36.04 -11.98
C THR A 373 4.61 -35.34 -12.65
N ASN A 374 3.42 -35.92 -12.57
CA ASN A 374 2.19 -35.36 -13.11
C ASN A 374 1.72 -34.17 -12.21
N LEU A 375 2.55 -33.16 -12.09
CA LEU A 375 2.30 -31.96 -11.29
C LEU A 375 2.39 -30.75 -12.23
N ILE A 376 1.38 -29.88 -12.16
CA ILE A 376 1.34 -28.63 -12.92
C ILE A 376 1.28 -27.45 -11.98
N ILE A 377 2.05 -26.42 -12.27
CA ILE A 377 2.04 -25.17 -11.53
C ILE A 377 1.25 -24.15 -12.35
N ILE A 378 0.26 -23.53 -11.75
CA ILE A 378 -0.45 -22.39 -12.31
C ILE A 378 -0.15 -21.19 -11.44
N ALA A 379 0.38 -20.12 -12.00
CA ALA A 379 0.56 -18.86 -11.29
C ALA A 379 -0.36 -17.79 -11.87
N ALA A 380 -0.77 -16.84 -11.04
CA ALA A 380 -1.54 -15.69 -11.46
C ALA A 380 -0.85 -14.38 -11.06
N THR A 381 -0.92 -13.38 -11.95
CA THR A 381 -0.44 -12.02 -11.68
C THR A 381 -1.31 -10.98 -12.38
N ASN A 382 -1.38 -9.80 -11.80
CA ASN A 382 -1.97 -8.63 -12.46
C ASN A 382 -0.90 -7.78 -13.18
N ARG A 383 0.39 -8.07 -12.94
CA ARG A 383 1.53 -7.29 -13.47
C ARG A 383 2.60 -8.20 -14.06
N PRO A 384 2.40 -8.71 -15.28
CA PRO A 384 3.41 -9.54 -15.93
C PRO A 384 4.72 -8.79 -16.24
N ASP A 385 4.67 -7.48 -16.39
CA ASP A 385 5.78 -6.55 -16.68
C ASP A 385 6.86 -6.52 -15.61
N VAL A 386 6.48 -6.71 -14.33
CA VAL A 386 7.41 -6.67 -13.20
C VAL A 386 8.08 -8.00 -12.89
N LEU A 387 7.65 -9.11 -13.54
CA LEU A 387 8.18 -10.44 -13.26
C LEU A 387 9.63 -10.61 -13.76
N ASP A 388 10.41 -11.35 -12.96
CA ASP A 388 11.77 -11.75 -13.34
C ASP A 388 11.73 -12.70 -14.57
N GLU A 389 12.52 -12.40 -15.57
CA GLU A 389 12.59 -13.17 -16.82
C GLU A 389 12.99 -14.64 -16.59
N ALA A 390 13.67 -14.93 -15.48
CA ALA A 390 14.00 -16.29 -15.09
C ALA A 390 12.76 -17.17 -14.88
N LEU A 391 11.63 -16.60 -14.45
CA LEU A 391 10.36 -17.32 -14.30
C LEU A 391 9.73 -17.69 -15.64
N LEU A 392 9.96 -16.87 -16.67
CA LEU A 392 9.35 -17.01 -18.01
C LEU A 392 10.17 -17.89 -18.96
N ARG A 393 11.31 -18.44 -18.49
CA ARG A 393 12.16 -19.31 -19.32
C ARG A 393 11.50 -20.67 -19.56
N PRO A 394 11.75 -21.29 -20.73
CA PRO A 394 11.26 -22.62 -21.03
C PRO A 394 11.58 -23.65 -19.94
N GLY A 395 10.59 -24.47 -19.58
CA GLY A 395 10.66 -25.44 -18.48
C GLY A 395 10.16 -24.92 -17.14
N ARG A 396 9.72 -23.65 -17.08
CA ARG A 396 9.13 -22.97 -15.91
C ARG A 396 7.73 -22.50 -16.27
N PHE A 397 7.44 -21.19 -16.29
CA PHE A 397 6.18 -20.66 -16.81
C PHE A 397 6.30 -20.44 -18.33
N ASP A 398 6.34 -21.52 -19.05
CA ASP A 398 6.56 -21.53 -20.49
C ASP A 398 5.27 -21.32 -21.29
N ARG A 399 4.10 -21.43 -20.67
CA ARG A 399 2.82 -21.04 -21.25
C ARG A 399 2.27 -19.83 -20.51
N GLN A 400 1.96 -18.79 -21.25
CA GLN A 400 1.36 -17.56 -20.74
C GLN A 400 -0.03 -17.40 -21.34
N VAL A 401 -1.05 -17.30 -20.50
CA VAL A 401 -2.46 -17.20 -20.88
C VAL A 401 -3.01 -15.85 -20.41
N ALA A 402 -3.40 -15.01 -21.35
CA ALA A 402 -4.07 -13.76 -21.05
C ALA A 402 -5.50 -14.04 -20.59
N VAL A 403 -5.90 -13.42 -19.47
CA VAL A 403 -7.27 -13.43 -18.95
C VAL A 403 -7.71 -11.96 -18.90
N GLU A 404 -8.28 -11.50 -20.00
CA GLU A 404 -8.58 -10.11 -20.26
C GLU A 404 -9.94 -9.69 -19.68
N ALA A 405 -10.28 -8.39 -19.77
CA ALA A 405 -11.63 -7.97 -19.47
C ALA A 405 -12.60 -8.55 -20.51
N PRO A 406 -13.80 -9.03 -20.11
CA PRO A 406 -14.73 -9.69 -21.01
C PRO A 406 -15.30 -8.73 -22.05
N ASP A 407 -15.51 -9.22 -23.27
CA ASP A 407 -16.24 -8.54 -24.32
C ASP A 407 -17.77 -8.48 -24.00
N LEU A 408 -18.56 -7.91 -24.90
CA LEU A 408 -20.00 -7.75 -24.69
C LEU A 408 -20.72 -9.08 -24.42
N GLU A 409 -20.40 -10.11 -25.21
CA GLU A 409 -21.02 -11.44 -25.06
C GLU A 409 -20.58 -12.11 -23.76
N GLY A 410 -19.31 -11.96 -23.41
CA GLY A 410 -18.73 -12.41 -22.14
C GLY A 410 -19.36 -11.73 -20.95
N ARG A 411 -19.53 -10.39 -20.99
CA ARG A 411 -20.20 -9.65 -19.92
C ARG A 411 -21.65 -10.13 -19.73
N GLU A 412 -22.38 -10.35 -20.82
CA GLU A 412 -23.74 -10.89 -20.74
C GLU A 412 -23.77 -12.30 -20.15
N ALA A 413 -22.83 -13.16 -20.55
CA ALA A 413 -22.71 -14.52 -20.01
C ALA A 413 -22.39 -14.50 -18.51
N ILE A 414 -21.45 -13.65 -18.08
CA ILE A 414 -21.10 -13.46 -16.66
C ILE A 414 -22.32 -12.96 -15.86
N LEU A 415 -23.02 -11.96 -16.38
CA LEU A 415 -24.23 -11.44 -15.74
C LEU A 415 -25.29 -12.54 -15.57
N LYS A 416 -25.50 -13.40 -16.60
CA LYS A 416 -26.42 -14.53 -16.52
C LYS A 416 -26.02 -15.53 -15.42
N VAL A 417 -24.72 -15.78 -15.25
CA VAL A 417 -24.23 -16.67 -14.18
C VAL A 417 -24.52 -16.06 -12.81
N HIS A 418 -24.22 -14.78 -12.59
CA HIS A 418 -24.41 -14.10 -11.31
C HIS A 418 -25.88 -13.71 -11.02
N ALA A 419 -26.75 -13.71 -12.04
CA ALA A 419 -28.18 -13.51 -11.90
C ALA A 419 -28.91 -14.75 -11.34
N LYS A 420 -28.32 -15.94 -11.46
CA LYS A 420 -28.92 -17.18 -10.95
C LYS A 420 -29.30 -17.05 -9.48
N GLY A 421 -30.57 -17.31 -9.15
CA GLY A 421 -31.08 -17.23 -7.79
C GLY A 421 -31.40 -15.82 -7.26
N LYS A 422 -31.27 -14.78 -8.08
CA LYS A 422 -31.73 -13.42 -7.74
C LYS A 422 -33.09 -13.12 -8.39
N PRO A 423 -34.03 -12.48 -7.66
CA PRO A 423 -35.35 -12.16 -8.18
C PRO A 423 -35.32 -10.84 -8.98
N PHE A 424 -35.49 -10.94 -10.29
CA PHE A 424 -35.58 -9.78 -11.19
C PHE A 424 -37.03 -9.51 -11.63
N VAL A 425 -37.34 -8.24 -11.93
CA VAL A 425 -38.53 -7.89 -12.65
C VAL A 425 -38.41 -8.36 -14.12
N PRO A 426 -39.52 -8.83 -14.77
CA PRO A 426 -39.44 -9.43 -16.11
C PRO A 426 -38.92 -8.50 -17.23
N ASP A 427 -38.94 -7.18 -17.04
CA ASP A 427 -38.43 -6.18 -17.98
C ASP A 427 -36.94 -5.88 -17.87
N VAL A 428 -36.23 -6.55 -16.94
CA VAL A 428 -34.78 -6.44 -16.83
C VAL A 428 -34.09 -7.28 -17.90
N ASP A 429 -33.41 -6.59 -18.80
CA ASP A 429 -32.59 -7.20 -19.86
C ASP A 429 -31.10 -7.13 -19.51
N LEU A 430 -30.49 -8.30 -19.29
CA LEU A 430 -29.08 -8.41 -18.96
C LEU A 430 -28.16 -8.04 -20.14
N HIS A 431 -28.63 -8.15 -21.38
CA HIS A 431 -27.92 -7.67 -22.55
C HIS A 431 -27.73 -6.14 -22.48
N THR A 432 -28.81 -5.41 -22.18
CA THR A 432 -28.73 -3.96 -21.98
C THR A 432 -27.78 -3.59 -20.85
N VAL A 433 -27.73 -4.38 -19.76
CA VAL A 433 -26.77 -4.17 -18.67
C VAL A 433 -25.33 -4.38 -19.17
N ALA A 434 -25.09 -5.42 -19.97
CA ALA A 434 -23.77 -5.71 -20.55
C ALA A 434 -23.28 -4.61 -21.49
N VAL A 435 -24.18 -4.06 -22.34
CA VAL A 435 -23.86 -2.89 -23.20
C VAL A 435 -23.45 -1.67 -22.37
N ARG A 436 -24.06 -1.47 -21.20
CA ARG A 436 -23.83 -0.31 -20.33
C ARG A 436 -22.65 -0.47 -19.35
N THR A 437 -21.98 -1.60 -19.39
CA THR A 437 -20.82 -1.90 -18.51
C THR A 437 -19.55 -2.22 -19.31
N PRO A 438 -19.14 -1.40 -20.30
CA PRO A 438 -17.92 -1.64 -21.05
C PRO A 438 -16.71 -1.56 -20.10
N GLY A 439 -15.74 -2.46 -20.30
CA GLY A 439 -14.52 -2.53 -19.49
C GLY A 439 -14.71 -3.07 -18.07
N PHE A 440 -15.91 -3.47 -17.66
CA PHE A 440 -16.13 -4.10 -16.36
C PHE A 440 -15.61 -5.54 -16.37
N THR A 441 -14.94 -5.89 -15.30
CA THR A 441 -14.47 -7.26 -15.06
C THR A 441 -15.59 -8.14 -14.51
N GLY A 442 -15.36 -9.45 -14.47
CA GLY A 442 -16.30 -10.39 -13.85
C GLY A 442 -16.66 -10.04 -12.40
N ALA A 443 -15.68 -9.55 -11.64
CA ALA A 443 -15.91 -9.10 -10.27
C ALA A 443 -16.77 -7.84 -10.19
N ASP A 444 -16.57 -6.89 -11.09
CA ASP A 444 -17.39 -5.65 -11.15
C ASP A 444 -18.84 -5.98 -11.50
N LEU A 445 -19.08 -6.85 -12.50
CA LEU A 445 -20.40 -7.30 -12.91
C LEU A 445 -21.13 -8.05 -11.77
N ALA A 446 -20.43 -8.93 -11.07
CA ALA A 446 -20.96 -9.59 -9.88
C ALA A 446 -21.35 -8.58 -8.80
N ASN A 447 -20.51 -7.56 -8.60
CA ASN A 447 -20.74 -6.50 -7.63
C ASN A 447 -21.93 -5.62 -8.02
N VAL A 448 -22.11 -5.30 -9.31
CA VAL A 448 -23.30 -4.56 -9.80
C VAL A 448 -24.60 -5.28 -9.40
N LEU A 449 -24.69 -6.58 -9.69
CA LEU A 449 -25.91 -7.33 -9.34
C LEU A 449 -26.09 -7.50 -7.83
N ASN A 450 -25.01 -7.55 -7.07
CA ASN A 450 -25.05 -7.58 -5.61
C ASN A 450 -25.51 -6.23 -5.04
N GLU A 451 -24.94 -5.11 -5.51
CA GLU A 451 -25.34 -3.76 -5.10
C GLU A 451 -26.80 -3.46 -5.46
N ALA A 452 -27.26 -3.89 -6.65
CA ALA A 452 -28.67 -3.76 -7.05
C ALA A 452 -29.60 -4.51 -6.06
N ALA A 453 -29.23 -5.72 -5.67
CA ALA A 453 -29.99 -6.49 -4.66
C ALA A 453 -29.99 -5.79 -3.29
N LEU A 454 -28.85 -5.26 -2.85
CA LEU A 454 -28.74 -4.51 -1.59
C LEU A 454 -29.57 -3.22 -1.61
N LEU A 455 -29.62 -2.52 -2.75
CA LEU A 455 -30.43 -1.33 -2.92
C LEU A 455 -31.92 -1.65 -2.80
N CYS A 456 -32.39 -2.72 -3.45
CA CYS A 456 -33.76 -3.20 -3.34
C CYS A 456 -34.13 -3.62 -1.91
N ALA A 457 -33.26 -4.36 -1.25
CA ALA A 457 -33.47 -4.78 0.14
C ALA A 457 -33.58 -3.58 1.10
N ARG A 458 -32.79 -2.51 0.87
CA ARG A 458 -32.81 -1.28 1.69
C ARG A 458 -34.15 -0.54 1.61
N VAL A 459 -34.81 -0.57 0.47
CA VAL A 459 -36.13 0.07 0.26
C VAL A 459 -37.30 -0.88 0.48
N GLY A 460 -37.03 -2.13 0.88
CA GLY A 460 -38.06 -3.15 1.11
C GLY A 460 -38.67 -3.74 -0.16
N ALA A 461 -38.05 -3.52 -1.33
CA ALA A 461 -38.47 -4.12 -2.58
C ALA A 461 -38.12 -5.63 -2.63
N GLN A 462 -38.96 -6.44 -3.25
CA GLN A 462 -38.77 -7.88 -3.35
C GLN A 462 -38.12 -8.31 -4.67
N LEU A 463 -38.13 -7.44 -5.68
CA LEU A 463 -37.62 -7.70 -7.02
C LEU A 463 -36.59 -6.62 -7.40
N ILE A 464 -35.58 -7.01 -8.13
CA ILE A 464 -34.55 -6.11 -8.66
C ILE A 464 -35.07 -5.49 -9.95
N ASP A 465 -35.22 -4.17 -9.98
CA ASP A 465 -35.67 -3.39 -11.12
C ASP A 465 -34.51 -2.68 -11.86
N ASN A 466 -34.78 -2.15 -13.04
CA ASN A 466 -33.79 -1.43 -13.85
C ASN A 466 -33.22 -0.20 -13.12
N ARG A 467 -33.99 0.47 -12.25
CA ARG A 467 -33.51 1.65 -11.49
C ARG A 467 -32.48 1.26 -10.45
N ALA A 468 -32.67 0.09 -9.82
CA ALA A 468 -31.69 -0.43 -8.86
C ALA A 468 -30.39 -0.85 -9.57
N ILE A 469 -30.50 -1.43 -10.77
CA ILE A 469 -29.33 -1.79 -11.60
C ILE A 469 -28.59 -0.52 -12.06
N ASP A 470 -29.31 0.49 -12.53
CA ASP A 470 -28.72 1.77 -12.95
C ASP A 470 -27.95 2.43 -11.81
N GLU A 471 -28.54 2.50 -10.62
CA GLU A 471 -27.87 3.03 -9.44
C GLU A 471 -26.69 2.18 -9.00
N ALA A 472 -26.77 0.84 -9.18
CA ALA A 472 -25.67 -0.06 -8.87
C ALA A 472 -24.49 0.11 -9.82
N ILE A 473 -24.74 0.25 -11.14
CA ILE A 473 -23.70 0.56 -12.14
C ILE A 473 -22.99 1.85 -11.76
N ASP A 474 -23.77 2.93 -11.55
CA ASP A 474 -23.23 4.23 -11.14
C ASP A 474 -22.39 4.13 -9.86
N ARG A 475 -22.82 3.28 -8.92
CA ARG A 475 -22.16 3.10 -7.63
C ARG A 475 -20.82 2.37 -7.75
N VAL A 476 -20.78 1.35 -8.61
CA VAL A 476 -19.53 0.60 -8.87
C VAL A 476 -18.55 1.49 -9.64
N GLN A 477 -19.02 2.27 -10.60
CA GLN A 477 -18.20 3.12 -11.46
C GLN A 477 -17.71 4.40 -10.75
N SER A 478 -18.60 5.10 -10.05
CA SER A 478 -18.36 6.46 -9.54
C SER A 478 -18.49 6.57 -8.01
N GLY A 479 -18.87 5.48 -7.33
CA GLY A 479 -19.08 5.44 -5.89
C GLY A 479 -20.51 5.85 -5.48
N PRO A 480 -20.81 5.78 -4.16
CA PRO A 480 -22.14 6.08 -3.65
C PRO A 480 -22.48 7.56 -3.76
N LYS A 481 -23.78 7.86 -3.94
CA LYS A 481 -24.29 9.24 -3.83
C LYS A 481 -23.92 9.81 -2.47
N ARG A 482 -23.39 11.02 -2.46
CA ARG A 482 -23.20 11.75 -1.20
C ARG A 482 -24.57 12.22 -0.70
N GLN A 483 -25.01 11.74 0.46
CA GLN A 483 -26.15 12.31 1.15
C GLN A 483 -25.79 13.72 1.63
N SER A 484 -26.32 14.69 0.90
CA SER A 484 -26.37 16.12 1.18
C SER A 484 -25.26 16.78 2.01
N ARG A 485 -24.41 17.51 1.33
CA ARG A 485 -24.29 18.93 1.70
C ARG A 485 -24.98 19.67 0.56
N GLY A 486 -25.98 20.51 0.88
CA GLY A 486 -26.58 21.34 -0.13
C GLY A 486 -25.47 22.08 -0.87
N MET A 487 -25.22 21.71 -2.12
CA MET A 487 -24.32 22.45 -3.00
C MET A 487 -24.87 23.87 -3.09
N ALA A 488 -24.05 24.89 -3.01
CA ALA A 488 -24.49 26.25 -3.22
C ALA A 488 -25.09 26.39 -4.61
N LEU A 489 -26.13 27.20 -4.78
CA LEU A 489 -26.82 27.32 -6.07
C LEU A 489 -25.87 27.74 -7.20
N ASP A 490 -24.90 28.59 -6.90
CA ASP A 490 -23.89 29.00 -7.88
C ASP A 490 -22.94 27.83 -8.24
N GLU A 491 -22.56 27.01 -7.27
CA GLU A 491 -21.74 25.83 -7.52
C GLU A 491 -22.52 24.76 -8.32
N MET A 492 -23.81 24.58 -8.02
CA MET A 492 -24.68 23.70 -8.80
C MET A 492 -24.79 24.17 -10.25
N ARG A 493 -24.93 25.49 -10.47
CA ARG A 493 -24.98 26.07 -11.81
C ARG A 493 -23.64 25.90 -12.54
N ASN A 494 -22.51 26.14 -11.89
CA ASN A 494 -21.20 25.92 -12.46
C ASN A 494 -20.99 24.45 -12.85
N THR A 495 -21.35 23.52 -11.98
CA THR A 495 -21.29 22.07 -12.26
C THR A 495 -22.20 21.70 -13.45
N ALA A 496 -23.41 22.30 -13.56
CA ALA A 496 -24.29 22.03 -14.66
C ALA A 496 -23.74 22.50 -16.02
N TYR A 497 -23.05 23.64 -16.03
CA TYR A 497 -22.36 24.10 -17.24
C TYR A 497 -21.15 23.27 -17.57
N HIS A 498 -20.38 22.85 -16.56
CA HIS A 498 -19.24 21.98 -16.72
C HIS A 498 -19.64 20.64 -17.35
N GLU A 499 -20.56 19.91 -16.72
CA GLU A 499 -21.07 18.63 -17.24
C GLU A 499 -21.81 18.78 -18.57
N GLY A 500 -22.56 19.90 -18.71
CA GLY A 500 -23.21 20.26 -19.97
C GLY A 500 -22.19 20.50 -21.08
N GLY A 501 -21.06 21.12 -20.79
CA GLY A 501 -19.97 21.34 -21.72
C GLY A 501 -19.38 20.03 -22.25
N HIS A 502 -19.08 19.09 -21.36
CA HIS A 502 -18.65 17.75 -21.75
C HIS A 502 -19.69 17.07 -22.66
N ALA A 503 -20.94 17.07 -22.23
CA ALA A 503 -22.04 16.41 -22.99
C ALA A 503 -22.25 17.01 -24.38
N LEU A 504 -22.21 18.34 -24.46
CA LEU A 504 -22.39 19.06 -25.72
C LEU A 504 -21.25 18.79 -26.70
N VAL A 505 -20.01 18.89 -26.23
CA VAL A 505 -18.81 18.65 -27.06
C VAL A 505 -18.81 17.19 -27.54
N ALA A 506 -19.06 16.22 -26.64
CA ALA A 506 -19.14 14.81 -27.04
C ALA A 506 -20.23 14.57 -28.11
N ALA A 507 -21.42 15.18 -27.94
CA ALA A 507 -22.52 14.99 -28.88
C ALA A 507 -22.29 15.66 -30.23
N ALA A 508 -21.47 16.73 -30.31
CA ALA A 508 -21.18 17.47 -31.53
C ALA A 508 -20.02 16.91 -32.35
N LEU A 509 -19.19 16.05 -31.77
CA LEU A 509 -18.03 15.41 -32.42
C LEU A 509 -18.44 14.14 -33.18
N HIS A 510 -17.68 13.77 -34.22
CA HIS A 510 -18.04 12.68 -35.12
C HIS A 510 -17.57 11.30 -34.64
N ASN A 511 -16.48 11.21 -33.87
CA ASN A 511 -15.87 9.94 -33.47
C ASN A 511 -15.98 9.69 -31.96
N THR A 512 -16.88 10.39 -31.27
CA THR A 512 -17.21 10.12 -29.87
C THR A 512 -18.34 9.12 -29.76
N ASP A 513 -18.34 8.38 -28.66
CA ASP A 513 -19.45 7.51 -28.32
C ASP A 513 -20.66 8.33 -27.84
N PRO A 514 -21.90 7.78 -27.92
CA PRO A 514 -23.10 8.51 -27.54
C PRO A 514 -23.12 8.87 -26.05
N VAL A 515 -23.63 10.08 -25.77
CA VAL A 515 -23.88 10.54 -24.41
C VAL A 515 -25.16 9.87 -23.89
N THR A 516 -25.00 9.02 -22.87
CA THR A 516 -26.14 8.24 -22.34
C THR A 516 -26.73 8.84 -21.08
N LYS A 517 -25.96 9.65 -20.33
CA LYS A 517 -26.37 10.24 -19.05
C LYS A 517 -25.57 11.47 -18.73
N VAL A 518 -26.22 12.49 -18.18
CA VAL A 518 -25.56 13.65 -17.57
C VAL A 518 -26.18 13.89 -16.20
N THR A 519 -25.37 14.11 -15.17
CA THR A 519 -25.87 14.33 -13.81
C THR A 519 -25.00 15.32 -13.04
N ILE A 520 -25.64 16.17 -12.25
CA ILE A 520 -25.00 17.10 -11.33
C ILE A 520 -25.10 16.62 -9.86
N LEU A 521 -25.50 15.37 -9.67
CA LEU A 521 -25.51 14.76 -8.34
C LEU A 521 -24.11 14.31 -7.94
N PRO A 522 -23.56 14.79 -6.82
CA PRO A 522 -22.21 14.45 -6.42
C PRO A 522 -22.07 12.97 -6.03
N ARG A 523 -21.04 12.31 -6.58
CA ARG A 523 -20.65 10.93 -6.26
C ARG A 523 -19.18 10.83 -5.97
N GLY A 524 -18.79 10.07 -4.98
CA GLY A 524 -17.39 9.91 -4.64
C GLY A 524 -16.66 11.25 -4.47
N ARG A 525 -15.73 11.57 -5.37
CA ARG A 525 -15.00 12.86 -5.41
C ARG A 525 -15.58 13.82 -6.47
N ALA A 526 -16.37 13.33 -7.42
CA ALA A 526 -16.94 14.13 -8.48
C ALA A 526 -18.16 14.90 -8.00
N LEU A 527 -18.32 16.12 -8.50
CA LEU A 527 -19.49 16.98 -8.25
C LEU A 527 -20.65 16.65 -9.20
N GLY A 528 -20.33 16.13 -10.39
CA GLY A 528 -21.22 15.61 -11.39
C GLY A 528 -20.51 14.59 -12.25
N TYR A 529 -21.13 14.05 -13.25
CA TYR A 529 -20.47 13.29 -14.32
C TYR A 529 -21.31 13.20 -15.58
N THR A 530 -20.62 13.12 -16.71
CA THR A 530 -21.17 12.87 -18.03
C THR A 530 -20.74 11.48 -18.50
N ALA A 531 -21.72 10.60 -18.76
CA ALA A 531 -21.47 9.25 -19.23
C ALA A 531 -21.51 9.19 -20.76
N VAL A 532 -20.36 8.95 -21.35
CA VAL A 532 -20.18 8.63 -22.75
C VAL A 532 -19.84 7.14 -22.83
N MET A 533 -20.67 6.36 -23.50
CA MET A 533 -20.55 4.91 -23.49
C MET A 533 -20.38 4.34 -24.90
N PRO A 534 -19.35 3.51 -25.13
CA PRO A 534 -19.16 2.85 -26.41
C PRO A 534 -20.32 1.89 -26.70
N THR A 535 -20.75 1.88 -27.95
CA THR A 535 -21.79 0.96 -28.43
C THR A 535 -21.23 -0.42 -28.78
N GLN A 536 -19.91 -0.52 -28.98
CA GLN A 536 -19.20 -1.74 -29.34
C GLN A 536 -17.82 -1.74 -28.66
N ASP A 537 -17.31 -2.91 -28.34
CA ASP A 537 -15.95 -3.06 -27.85
C ASP A 537 -14.95 -2.78 -28.99
N ARG A 538 -13.90 -2.01 -28.72
CA ARG A 538 -12.88 -1.60 -29.69
C ARG A 538 -11.50 -1.98 -29.19
N TYR A 539 -10.71 -2.58 -30.08
CA TYR A 539 -9.32 -2.98 -29.79
C TYR A 539 -8.27 -1.94 -30.21
N SER A 540 -8.70 -0.92 -31.00
CA SER A 540 -7.82 0.16 -31.44
C SER A 540 -8.59 1.47 -31.50
N GLN A 541 -7.86 2.58 -31.36
CA GLN A 541 -8.39 3.93 -31.47
C GLN A 541 -7.66 4.68 -32.57
N SER A 542 -8.42 5.37 -33.42
CA SER A 542 -7.86 6.22 -34.44
C SER A 542 -7.34 7.54 -33.86
N ARG A 543 -6.49 8.23 -34.63
CA ARG A 543 -6.03 9.56 -34.25
C ARG A 543 -7.19 10.55 -34.01
N ASN A 544 -8.23 10.50 -34.84
CA ASN A 544 -9.37 11.40 -34.69
C ASN A 544 -10.21 11.08 -33.47
N GLU A 545 -10.35 9.80 -33.09
CA GLU A 545 -11.00 9.41 -31.85
C GLU A 545 -10.24 9.92 -30.62
N LEU A 546 -8.92 9.86 -30.62
CA LEU A 546 -8.10 10.39 -29.52
C LEU A 546 -8.18 11.92 -29.43
N LEU A 547 -8.22 12.63 -30.57
CA LEU A 547 -8.45 14.08 -30.59
C LEU A 547 -9.83 14.46 -30.08
N ASP A 548 -10.88 13.70 -30.47
CA ASP A 548 -12.24 13.90 -29.98
C ASP A 548 -12.31 13.67 -28.46
N GLN A 549 -11.63 12.66 -27.95
CA GLN A 549 -11.53 12.42 -26.50
C GLN A 549 -10.88 13.59 -25.75
N MET A 550 -9.84 14.19 -26.33
CA MET A 550 -9.21 15.38 -25.73
C MET A 550 -10.16 16.59 -25.76
N ALA A 551 -10.84 16.84 -26.89
CA ALA A 551 -11.80 17.93 -27.00
C ALA A 551 -12.97 17.75 -26.03
N TYR A 552 -13.48 16.51 -25.92
CA TYR A 552 -14.48 16.14 -24.91
C TYR A 552 -13.98 16.42 -23.48
N ALA A 553 -12.75 16.03 -23.14
CA ALA A 553 -12.18 16.27 -21.83
C ALA A 553 -12.05 17.77 -21.52
N MET A 554 -11.74 18.60 -22.54
CA MET A 554 -11.66 20.05 -22.38
C MET A 554 -13.03 20.74 -22.28
N GLY A 555 -14.12 20.05 -22.67
CA GLY A 555 -15.48 20.61 -22.79
C GLY A 555 -16.00 21.26 -21.52
N GLY A 556 -15.79 20.67 -20.35
CA GLY A 556 -16.25 21.19 -19.06
C GLY A 556 -15.57 22.51 -18.71
N ARG A 557 -14.24 22.55 -18.75
CA ARG A 557 -13.45 23.77 -18.52
C ARG A 557 -13.81 24.87 -19.52
N THR A 558 -13.90 24.52 -20.78
CA THR A 558 -14.23 25.48 -21.84
C THR A 558 -15.62 26.09 -21.64
N ALA A 559 -16.60 25.32 -21.19
CA ALA A 559 -17.92 25.84 -20.86
C ALA A 559 -17.87 26.86 -19.71
N GLU A 560 -17.07 26.61 -18.67
CA GLU A 560 -16.85 27.58 -17.59
C GLU A 560 -16.21 28.86 -18.11
N GLU A 561 -15.21 28.78 -18.97
CA GLU A 561 -14.52 29.94 -19.57
C GLU A 561 -15.44 30.78 -20.44
N VAL A 562 -16.21 30.14 -21.33
CA VAL A 562 -17.12 30.84 -22.24
C VAL A 562 -18.29 31.51 -21.50
N VAL A 563 -18.77 30.87 -20.41
CA VAL A 563 -19.98 31.32 -19.71
C VAL A 563 -19.70 32.27 -18.57
N PHE A 564 -18.69 31.94 -17.74
CA PHE A 564 -18.40 32.67 -16.51
C PHE A 564 -17.14 33.54 -16.63
N HIS A 565 -16.29 33.30 -17.64
CA HIS A 565 -14.97 33.93 -17.81
C HIS A 565 -14.03 33.71 -16.60
N ASP A 566 -14.32 32.70 -15.78
CA ASP A 566 -13.61 32.38 -14.55
C ASP A 566 -13.67 30.86 -14.31
N PRO A 567 -12.75 30.09 -14.91
CA PRO A 567 -12.73 28.65 -14.80
C PRO A 567 -12.35 28.18 -13.39
N THR A 568 -12.93 27.10 -12.95
CA THR A 568 -12.71 26.53 -11.61
C THR A 568 -11.62 25.45 -11.60
N THR A 569 -11.21 25.05 -10.40
CA THR A 569 -10.27 23.93 -10.21
C THR A 569 -10.91 22.56 -10.46
N GLY A 570 -12.22 22.50 -10.75
CA GLY A 570 -12.99 21.27 -11.01
C GLY A 570 -12.44 20.49 -12.19
N ALA A 571 -11.93 21.18 -13.21
CA ALA A 571 -11.40 20.59 -14.44
C ALA A 571 -10.00 19.95 -14.31
N SER A 572 -9.39 19.88 -13.12
CA SER A 572 -8.01 19.37 -12.97
C SER A 572 -7.82 17.96 -13.50
N ASN A 573 -8.76 17.06 -13.25
CA ASN A 573 -8.71 15.68 -13.72
C ASN A 573 -8.92 15.56 -15.25
N ASP A 574 -9.68 16.46 -15.84
CA ASP A 574 -9.94 16.48 -17.27
C ASP A 574 -8.72 16.99 -18.06
N ILE A 575 -8.05 18.00 -17.51
CA ILE A 575 -6.77 18.48 -18.03
C ILE A 575 -5.71 17.37 -17.93
N GLU A 576 -5.66 16.65 -16.82
CA GLU A 576 -4.73 15.53 -16.65
C GLU A 576 -4.98 14.43 -17.70
N LYS A 577 -6.23 14.02 -17.91
CA LYS A 577 -6.59 13.03 -18.94
C LYS A 577 -6.23 13.51 -20.35
N ALA A 578 -6.56 14.76 -20.71
CA ALA A 578 -6.21 15.33 -21.99
C ALA A 578 -4.70 15.32 -22.21
N THR A 579 -3.92 15.71 -21.18
CA THR A 579 -2.46 15.69 -21.22
C THR A 579 -1.90 14.29 -21.40
N GLN A 580 -2.44 13.30 -20.70
CA GLN A 580 -2.02 11.89 -20.83
C GLN A 580 -2.29 11.36 -22.24
N ILE A 581 -3.48 11.65 -22.81
CA ILE A 581 -3.81 11.26 -24.20
C ILE A 581 -2.84 11.90 -25.20
N ALA A 582 -2.64 13.23 -25.11
CA ALA A 582 -1.72 13.95 -25.99
C ALA A 582 -0.30 13.37 -25.91
N ARG A 583 0.19 13.13 -24.69
CA ARG A 583 1.52 12.56 -24.47
C ARG A 583 1.65 11.15 -25.08
N LYS A 584 0.65 10.27 -24.88
CA LYS A 584 0.63 8.94 -25.51
C LYS A 584 0.63 9.02 -27.04
N MET A 585 -0.17 9.92 -27.61
CA MET A 585 -0.19 10.14 -29.06
C MET A 585 1.20 10.52 -29.61
N VAL A 586 1.94 11.36 -28.91
CA VAL A 586 3.26 11.83 -29.34
C VAL A 586 4.35 10.80 -29.08
N VAL A 587 4.41 10.26 -27.85
CA VAL A 587 5.56 9.47 -27.36
C VAL A 587 5.43 7.97 -27.70
N GLU A 588 4.21 7.40 -27.63
CA GLU A 588 3.99 5.97 -27.78
C GLU A 588 3.44 5.60 -29.17
N PHE A 589 2.46 6.35 -29.66
CA PHE A 589 1.73 5.97 -30.87
C PHE A 589 2.31 6.58 -32.15
N GLY A 590 3.28 7.52 -32.03
CA GLY A 590 3.90 8.16 -33.19
C GLY A 590 2.92 8.93 -34.07
N LEU A 591 1.91 9.57 -33.46
CA LEU A 591 0.84 10.32 -34.14
C LEU A 591 1.15 11.83 -34.27
N SER A 592 2.42 12.24 -34.13
CA SER A 592 2.93 13.58 -34.38
C SER A 592 3.59 13.66 -35.76
N SER A 593 3.32 14.72 -36.50
CA SER A 593 4.00 14.99 -37.77
C SER A 593 5.42 15.52 -37.58
N LYS A 594 5.72 16.21 -36.47
CA LYS A 594 7.07 16.74 -36.18
C LYS A 594 8.05 15.65 -35.75
N LEU A 595 7.57 14.67 -34.98
CA LEU A 595 8.38 13.59 -34.42
C LEU A 595 8.32 12.27 -35.22
N GLY A 596 7.33 12.14 -36.12
CA GLY A 596 7.16 10.98 -36.98
C GLY A 596 6.69 9.72 -36.26
N ALA A 597 6.69 8.59 -36.98
CA ALA A 597 6.26 7.29 -36.47
C ALA A 597 7.39 6.61 -35.67
N VAL A 598 7.79 7.19 -34.55
CA VAL A 598 8.84 6.72 -33.64
C VAL A 598 8.28 6.61 -32.24
N LYS A 599 8.58 5.50 -31.55
CA LYS A 599 8.30 5.35 -30.12
C LYS A 599 9.46 5.92 -29.33
N TRP A 600 9.22 7.03 -28.62
CA TRP A 600 10.24 7.77 -27.85
C TRP A 600 10.36 7.31 -26.41
N GLY A 601 9.43 6.53 -25.91
CA GLY A 601 9.42 6.00 -24.54
C GLY A 601 8.03 5.53 -24.15
N ASP A 602 7.88 5.04 -22.92
CA ASP A 602 6.58 4.68 -22.36
C ASP A 602 6.12 5.83 -21.43
N SER A 603 4.89 6.29 -21.59
CA SER A 603 4.31 7.35 -20.75
C SER A 603 4.18 6.94 -19.28
N GLU A 604 4.15 5.63 -19.01
CA GLU A 604 3.96 5.06 -17.67
C GLU A 604 5.26 4.96 -16.85
N HIS A 605 6.44 5.09 -17.47
CA HIS A 605 7.72 5.00 -16.77
C HIS A 605 8.15 6.29 -16.05
N GLY A 606 7.36 7.36 -16.13
CA GLY A 606 7.65 8.64 -15.47
C GLY A 606 7.40 8.66 -13.96
N GLU A 607 6.60 7.76 -13.41
CA GLU A 607 6.22 7.79 -11.98
C GLU A 607 7.02 6.84 -11.06
N ASP A 608 7.60 5.76 -11.58
CA ASP A 608 8.28 4.75 -10.75
C ASP A 608 9.79 4.93 -10.62
N SER A 609 10.38 5.94 -11.26
CA SER A 609 11.82 6.16 -11.24
C SER A 609 12.21 7.42 -10.48
N ALA A 610 12.11 7.38 -9.16
CA ALA A 610 12.68 8.41 -8.27
C ALA A 610 14.21 8.63 -8.47
N ASN A 611 14.84 7.89 -9.38
CA ASN A 611 16.28 7.99 -9.67
C ASN A 611 16.67 8.00 -11.15
N ASN A 612 15.74 8.02 -12.12
CA ASN A 612 16.09 8.06 -13.53
C ASN A 612 15.50 9.30 -14.22
N PHE A 613 16.20 10.42 -14.11
CA PHE A 613 16.07 11.59 -14.99
C PHE A 613 16.74 11.36 -16.36
N ILE A 614 16.95 10.12 -16.77
CA ILE A 614 17.58 9.80 -18.07
C ILE A 614 16.46 9.36 -18.99
N HIS A 615 15.94 10.30 -19.77
CA HIS A 615 15.14 9.98 -20.94
C HIS A 615 16.07 9.41 -22.02
N ASP A 616 15.62 8.40 -22.77
CA ASP A 616 16.38 7.81 -23.88
C ASP A 616 16.51 8.72 -25.11
N TYR A 617 16.10 10.01 -24.97
CA TYR A 617 16.11 11.01 -26.02
C TYR A 617 16.74 12.33 -25.56
N SER A 618 17.17 13.16 -26.52
CA SER A 618 17.85 14.44 -26.24
C SER A 618 16.90 15.49 -25.69
N GLU A 619 17.45 16.50 -24.98
CA GLU A 619 16.69 17.68 -24.51
C GLU A 619 15.93 18.36 -25.64
N ARG A 620 16.53 18.41 -26.86
CA ARG A 620 15.86 18.98 -28.04
C ARG A 620 14.63 18.17 -28.45
N THR A 621 14.65 16.86 -28.29
CA THR A 621 13.49 16.00 -28.58
C THR A 621 12.41 16.24 -27.50
N GLN A 622 12.82 16.42 -26.24
CA GLN A 622 11.91 16.78 -25.17
C GLN A 622 11.20 18.11 -25.44
N ASP A 623 11.91 19.14 -25.86
CA ASP A 623 11.31 20.43 -26.23
C ASP A 623 10.23 20.27 -27.29
N VAL A 624 10.50 19.46 -28.33
CA VAL A 624 9.53 19.18 -29.39
C VAL A 624 8.33 18.36 -28.90
N ILE A 625 8.54 17.40 -27.98
CA ILE A 625 7.46 16.65 -27.35
C ILE A 625 6.54 17.60 -26.58
N ASP A 626 7.12 18.48 -25.76
CA ASP A 626 6.37 19.43 -24.93
C ASP A 626 5.57 20.42 -25.80
N GLU A 627 6.17 20.90 -26.91
CA GLU A 627 5.50 21.77 -27.89
C GLU A 627 4.32 21.02 -28.57
N GLU A 628 4.51 19.77 -29.04
CA GLU A 628 3.45 18.98 -29.68
C GLU A 628 2.31 18.66 -28.74
N VAL A 629 2.61 18.29 -27.49
CA VAL A 629 1.59 18.03 -26.46
C VAL A 629 0.77 19.28 -26.20
N HIS A 630 1.44 20.44 -26.05
CA HIS A 630 0.79 21.73 -25.87
C HIS A 630 -0.11 22.06 -27.07
N ASP A 631 0.41 21.98 -28.29
CA ASP A 631 -0.33 22.28 -29.54
C ASP A 631 -1.56 21.38 -29.71
N MET A 632 -1.47 20.10 -29.37
CA MET A 632 -2.61 19.17 -29.42
C MET A 632 -3.72 19.55 -28.41
N ILE A 633 -3.34 19.92 -27.18
CA ILE A 633 -4.29 20.31 -26.14
C ILE A 633 -4.96 21.65 -26.53
N GLU A 634 -4.20 22.63 -27.01
CA GLU A 634 -4.74 23.91 -27.46
C GLU A 634 -5.67 23.76 -28.69
N THR A 635 -5.35 22.83 -29.58
CA THR A 635 -6.23 22.49 -30.71
C THR A 635 -7.56 21.91 -30.20
N ALA A 636 -7.51 20.95 -29.28
CA ALA A 636 -8.68 20.34 -28.68
C ALA A 636 -9.52 21.37 -27.88
N HIS A 637 -8.86 22.27 -27.15
CA HIS A 637 -9.50 23.37 -26.42
C HIS A 637 -10.20 24.34 -27.38
N THR A 638 -9.54 24.70 -28.49
CA THR A 638 -10.12 25.57 -29.52
C THR A 638 -11.34 24.94 -30.21
N GLU A 639 -11.29 23.64 -30.51
CA GLU A 639 -12.44 22.87 -31.05
C GLU A 639 -13.61 22.89 -30.07
N ALA A 640 -13.35 22.59 -28.79
CA ALA A 640 -14.38 22.64 -27.74
C ALA A 640 -14.98 24.05 -27.60
N TRP A 641 -14.14 25.09 -27.67
CA TRP A 641 -14.57 26.50 -27.63
C TRP A 641 -15.50 26.82 -28.78
N GLN A 642 -15.15 26.46 -30.02
CA GLN A 642 -15.97 26.68 -31.19
C GLN A 642 -17.31 25.97 -31.05
N ILE A 643 -17.33 24.68 -30.70
CA ILE A 643 -18.54 23.88 -30.50
C ILE A 643 -19.50 24.54 -29.49
N ILE A 644 -18.94 24.94 -28.32
CA ILE A 644 -19.73 25.54 -27.24
C ILE A 644 -20.28 26.90 -27.65
N THR A 645 -19.49 27.72 -28.34
CA THR A 645 -19.95 29.05 -28.78
C THR A 645 -21.02 28.95 -29.83
N GLU A 646 -20.87 28.04 -30.79
CA GLU A 646 -21.88 27.83 -31.87
C GLU A 646 -23.19 27.19 -31.35
N ASN A 647 -23.15 26.40 -30.28
CA ASN A 647 -24.29 25.69 -29.71
C ASN A 647 -24.66 26.19 -28.30
N ARG A 648 -24.44 27.48 -28.03
CA ARG A 648 -24.70 28.05 -26.71
C ARG A 648 -26.20 27.96 -26.31
N ASP A 649 -27.11 28.03 -27.27
CA ASP A 649 -28.54 27.86 -27.09
C ASP A 649 -28.91 26.45 -26.60
N VAL A 650 -28.28 25.45 -27.17
CA VAL A 650 -28.44 24.02 -26.77
C VAL A 650 -27.83 23.78 -25.38
N LEU A 651 -26.67 24.35 -25.10
CA LEU A 651 -26.01 24.26 -23.78
C LEU A 651 -26.91 24.87 -22.70
N ASP A 652 -27.44 26.07 -22.91
CA ASP A 652 -28.30 26.74 -21.94
C ASP A 652 -29.60 25.97 -21.68
N GLU A 653 -30.19 25.28 -22.69
CA GLU A 653 -31.34 24.41 -22.50
C GLU A 653 -30.98 23.16 -21.71
N LEU A 654 -29.85 22.52 -22.04
CA LEU A 654 -29.33 21.37 -21.29
C LEU A 654 -29.15 21.72 -19.80
N VAL A 655 -28.51 22.84 -19.51
CA VAL A 655 -28.27 23.32 -18.14
C VAL A 655 -29.57 23.61 -17.41
N ARG A 656 -30.55 24.25 -18.10
CA ARG A 656 -31.86 24.51 -17.52
C ARG A 656 -32.59 23.24 -17.11
N GLN A 657 -32.51 22.20 -17.95
CA GLN A 657 -33.09 20.88 -17.62
C GLN A 657 -32.32 20.20 -16.48
N LEU A 658 -30.97 20.27 -16.45
CA LEU A 658 -30.15 19.71 -15.39
C LEU A 658 -30.42 20.37 -14.02
N LEU A 659 -30.59 21.68 -13.97
CA LEU A 659 -30.91 22.38 -12.73
C LEU A 659 -32.29 22.01 -12.15
N VAL A 660 -33.21 21.54 -12.99
CA VAL A 660 -34.56 21.12 -12.57
C VAL A 660 -34.61 19.62 -12.22
N LYS A 661 -33.97 18.78 -13.02
CA LYS A 661 -34.06 17.31 -12.92
C LYS A 661 -32.88 16.66 -12.25
N GLU A 662 -31.77 17.38 -12.07
CA GLU A 662 -30.49 16.94 -11.54
C GLU A 662 -29.79 15.82 -12.35
N THR A 663 -30.56 15.07 -13.15
CA THR A 663 -30.05 13.97 -13.99
C THR A 663 -30.91 13.90 -15.26
N LEU A 664 -30.24 13.78 -16.40
CA LEU A 664 -30.84 13.57 -17.71
C LEU A 664 -30.39 12.22 -18.28
N ASN A 665 -31.36 11.48 -18.85
CA ASN A 665 -31.11 10.20 -19.48
C ASN A 665 -30.99 10.35 -21.01
N GLU A 666 -30.57 9.28 -21.69
CA GLU A 666 -30.34 9.25 -23.13
C GLU A 666 -31.57 9.78 -23.97
N LYS A 667 -32.80 9.41 -23.57
CA LYS A 667 -34.01 9.84 -24.30
C LYS A 667 -34.21 11.34 -24.21
N GLU A 668 -33.98 11.92 -23.03
CA GLU A 668 -34.09 13.36 -22.80
C GLU A 668 -32.97 14.12 -23.52
N LEU A 669 -31.75 13.59 -23.50
CA LEU A 669 -30.59 14.15 -24.18
C LEU A 669 -30.79 14.16 -25.70
N LYS A 670 -31.32 13.09 -26.30
CA LYS A 670 -31.65 13.05 -27.74
C LYS A 670 -32.64 14.15 -28.17
N VAL A 671 -33.59 14.51 -27.32
CA VAL A 671 -34.52 15.62 -27.60
C VAL A 671 -33.81 16.97 -27.53
N ILE A 672 -32.95 17.19 -26.54
CA ILE A 672 -32.20 18.44 -26.36
C ILE A 672 -31.20 18.63 -27.52
N PHE A 673 -30.53 17.58 -27.94
CA PHE A 673 -29.53 17.60 -29.00
C PHE A 673 -30.10 17.56 -30.40
N ALA A 674 -31.42 17.55 -30.58
CA ALA A 674 -32.08 17.52 -31.91
C ALA A 674 -31.68 18.70 -32.82
N ASN A 675 -31.32 19.85 -32.22
CA ASN A 675 -30.90 21.05 -32.96
C ASN A 675 -29.39 21.33 -32.85
N LEU A 676 -28.60 20.33 -32.46
CA LEU A 676 -27.16 20.47 -32.31
C LEU A 676 -26.49 20.69 -33.67
N ARG A 677 -25.59 21.64 -33.72
CA ARG A 677 -24.70 21.87 -34.86
C ARG A 677 -23.45 21.03 -34.68
N MET A 678 -23.25 20.11 -35.62
CA MET A 678 -22.07 19.22 -35.59
C MET A 678 -20.81 20.02 -35.87
N ALA A 679 -19.70 19.57 -35.26
CA ALA A 679 -18.40 20.10 -35.56
C ALA A 679 -18.01 19.84 -37.04
N PRO A 680 -17.20 20.72 -37.67
CA PRO A 680 -16.72 20.45 -39.01
C PRO A 680 -15.81 19.20 -39.04
N GLU A 681 -15.89 18.43 -40.12
CA GLU A 681 -14.96 17.31 -40.29
C GLU A 681 -13.52 17.81 -40.34
N ARG A 682 -12.64 17.09 -39.64
CA ARG A 682 -11.22 17.39 -39.64
C ARG A 682 -10.62 17.13 -41.04
N LYS A 683 -9.67 17.99 -41.41
CA LYS A 683 -8.87 17.78 -42.63
C LYS A 683 -8.12 16.46 -42.60
N LEU A 684 -7.93 15.87 -43.79
CA LEU A 684 -7.09 14.69 -43.95
C LEU A 684 -5.72 14.94 -43.30
N TRP A 685 -5.32 14.02 -42.40
CA TRP A 685 -4.01 14.07 -41.78
C TRP A 685 -3.00 13.26 -42.59
N LEU A 686 -2.02 13.93 -43.12
CA LEU A 686 -0.82 13.33 -43.68
C LEU A 686 0.30 13.47 -42.65
N SER A 687 0.97 12.37 -42.33
CA SER A 687 2.08 12.37 -41.37
C SER A 687 3.28 13.24 -41.85
N ASP A 688 3.36 13.53 -43.16
CA ASP A 688 4.26 14.45 -43.78
C ASP A 688 3.53 15.05 -45.00
N SER A 689 3.53 16.37 -45.13
CA SER A 689 2.90 17.10 -46.24
C SER A 689 3.47 16.79 -47.62
N ALA A 690 4.68 16.23 -47.68
CA ALA A 690 5.33 15.79 -48.93
C ALA A 690 4.84 14.41 -49.40
N ARG A 691 4.07 13.68 -48.62
CA ARG A 691 3.54 12.37 -49.00
C ARG A 691 2.34 12.50 -49.90
N PRO A 692 2.28 11.73 -50.98
CA PRO A 692 1.14 11.77 -51.90
C PRO A 692 -0.10 11.20 -51.21
N ASP A 693 -1.22 11.86 -51.41
CA ASP A 693 -2.54 11.35 -51.06
C ASP A 693 -2.98 10.24 -51.99
N SER A 694 -3.85 9.34 -51.55
CA SER A 694 -4.43 8.27 -52.35
C SER A 694 -5.92 8.49 -52.53
N ASP A 695 -6.36 8.75 -53.77
CA ASP A 695 -7.77 8.91 -54.14
C ASP A 695 -8.51 7.57 -54.19
N ILE A 696 -7.86 6.44 -53.96
CA ILE A 696 -8.48 5.11 -54.03
C ILE A 696 -9.16 4.83 -52.67
N PRO A 697 -10.51 4.65 -52.69
CA PRO A 697 -11.24 4.34 -51.48
C PRO A 697 -10.88 2.94 -50.93
N PRO A 698 -11.05 2.70 -49.61
CA PRO A 698 -10.84 1.37 -49.05
C PRO A 698 -11.77 0.33 -49.64
N VAL A 699 -11.35 -0.94 -49.68
CA VAL A 699 -12.17 -2.05 -50.16
C VAL A 699 -13.44 -2.15 -49.32
N PRO A 700 -14.64 -2.21 -49.92
CA PRO A 700 -15.90 -2.30 -49.16
C PRO A 700 -15.99 -3.63 -48.40
N ILE A 701 -16.56 -3.58 -47.20
CA ILE A 701 -16.76 -4.78 -46.37
C ILE A 701 -17.77 -5.70 -47.09
N PRO A 702 -17.42 -6.99 -47.32
CA PRO A 702 -18.31 -7.94 -47.94
C PRO A 702 -19.65 -8.09 -47.19
N GLU A 703 -20.74 -8.15 -47.93
CA GLU A 703 -22.09 -8.31 -47.36
C GLU A 703 -22.23 -9.60 -46.53
N SER A 704 -21.44 -10.64 -46.83
CA SER A 704 -21.41 -11.86 -46.02
C SER A 704 -20.91 -11.61 -44.57
N LEU A 705 -19.92 -10.71 -44.41
CA LEU A 705 -19.40 -10.32 -43.13
C LEU A 705 -20.35 -9.40 -42.36
N LYS A 706 -21.00 -8.43 -43.07
CA LYS A 706 -22.01 -7.59 -42.44
C LYS A 706 -23.17 -8.41 -41.84
N ARG A 707 -23.57 -9.49 -42.53
CA ARG A 707 -24.64 -10.41 -42.06
C ARG A 707 -24.19 -11.27 -40.89
N SER A 708 -22.93 -11.73 -40.87
CA SER A 708 -22.43 -12.57 -39.78
C SER A 708 -22.34 -11.80 -38.44
N VAL A 709 -22.19 -10.48 -38.49
CA VAL A 709 -22.12 -9.57 -37.31
C VAL A 709 -23.46 -8.93 -36.98
N GLY A 710 -24.55 -9.37 -37.64
CA GLY A 710 -25.92 -8.88 -37.37
C GLY A 710 -26.22 -7.45 -37.85
N MET A 711 -25.34 -6.86 -38.67
CA MET A 711 -25.60 -5.56 -39.30
C MET A 711 -26.70 -5.70 -40.35
N LYS A 712 -27.78 -4.91 -40.22
CA LYS A 712 -28.80 -4.83 -41.25
C LYS A 712 -28.19 -4.25 -42.52
N PRO A 713 -28.60 -4.75 -43.73
CA PRO A 713 -28.17 -4.16 -45.00
C PRO A 713 -28.56 -2.69 -45.06
N GLU A 714 -27.64 -1.83 -45.48
CA GLU A 714 -27.97 -0.42 -45.81
C GLU A 714 -29.08 -0.39 -46.83
N GLY A 715 -30.26 0.10 -46.43
CA GLY A 715 -31.40 0.26 -47.33
C GLY A 715 -32.69 -0.53 -46.99
N SER A 716 -32.77 -1.23 -45.88
CA SER A 716 -34.02 -1.79 -45.35
C SER A 716 -34.53 -0.94 -44.18
N GLU A 717 -35.42 0.04 -44.51
CA GLU A 717 -36.27 0.73 -43.55
C GLU A 717 -37.14 -0.24 -42.74
#